data_b4eaa12163707c8506c03c71d7bb2945
#
_entry.id   b4eaa12163707c8506c03c71d7bb2945
#
_cell.length_a   1.000
_cell.length_b   1.000
_cell.length_c   1.000
_cell.angle_alpha   90.00
_cell.angle_beta   90.00
_cell.angle_gamma   90.00
#
_symmetry.space_group_name_H-M   'P 1'
#
loop_
_entity.id
_entity.type
_entity.pdbx_description
1 polymer ?
#
loop_
_entity_poly.entity_id
_entity_poly.type
_entity_poly.pdbx_seq_one_letter_code
_entity_poly.pdbx_strand_id
1 'polypeptide(L)'
;DVCSSDLGSRVQFTRNGVSTYFTGSDATFSGSEMDTVPALRDGTLYVPLAYLAQAYNMPVSWDAGSKAVSVSTTSTGPISLDGVPAPAFDYSDANQLPMTGYFSKTLTYPDLQGNSAQREAYIYISEHASCRPYFYVIALPDKVDPTQFLMENGWFDLAEENGECLFVLAPGSGGWGSVEEELPFLTAALSWLNTPVADEADPNAPDKNKNYWSAFGEWYFVGYGEGCAPLEAWSAKNPIFVIAQVYLNGVSAGEAYLSEVGSQVYAVGTNGYDITENVKSRLAARGDQMITNQDIPVPTWFVNYDAADHSLQYWKTANDCSPSGTQNADYGTVYVQAGDSDAWQTQYAGPISKVAVDSRQSLSGREIHDFLTCYTRYDNTSAYGNALMLRGDYTDVIVNAHKSPDRYAEQKVTMPDGATATMICTIVDIEGAPREILFYIPENASELQPDGAPVITVWAGGSQTNIIFFDSTCWWETANQNGIALIFTNEAYNTSVAVTPADVDACYHAMLDLLEGWNDSGKFQFDLSRIYSTGQSMGSMESQQFAQETPDYYAAVASTSFYQDYPDAHSDKPIPTYLINGEGNGKDDTGTPYDDRWNRTDDWAQYFLRVNGFVYTPAVYAADGTVTTFGVPVSEPVFTVTGPYDRFETYTWINGQDIPLVQYTNSLYRPHNCLTSEIPMLWDFLEHYRCERDEDGAVTARYYSASAFKRDDQVLIQFGA
;
A
#
# COMPACT_ATOMS: atom_id res chain seq x y z
N ASP A 1 4.19 33.40 -1.04
CA ASP A 1 4.39 32.98 0.33
C ASP A 1 3.06 33.12 1.05
N VAL A 2 2.36 32.06 1.17
CA VAL A 2 1.02 32.05 1.71
C VAL A 2 1.05 31.35 3.06
N CYS A 3 0.47 32.00 4.05
CA CYS A 3 0.12 31.37 5.29
C CYS A 3 -1.35 31.01 5.21
N SER A 4 -1.68 29.74 5.09
CA SER A 4 -3.04 29.27 5.26
C SER A 4 -3.20 28.81 6.70
N SER A 5 -4.23 29.29 7.37
CA SER A 5 -4.57 28.85 8.70
C SER A 5 -5.70 27.86 8.58
N ASP A 6 -5.43 26.62 8.90
CA ASP A 6 -6.50 25.77 9.40
C ASP A 6 -6.76 26.19 10.85
N LEU A 7 -8.01 26.55 11.14
CA LEU A 7 -8.38 27.26 12.37
C LEU A 7 -8.49 26.34 13.60
N GLY A 8 -8.20 25.05 13.46
CA GLY A 8 -8.33 24.12 14.58
C GLY A 8 -7.07 24.03 15.45
N SER A 9 -5.92 23.70 14.89
CA SER A 9 -4.75 23.36 15.66
C SER A 9 -3.42 23.50 14.92
N ARG A 10 -3.42 23.69 13.59
CA ARG A 10 -2.18 23.70 12.80
C ARG A 10 -2.03 24.95 11.95
N VAL A 11 -0.78 25.33 11.75
CA VAL A 11 -0.37 26.39 10.84
C VAL A 11 0.58 25.81 9.82
N GLN A 12 0.22 25.93 8.55
CA GLN A 12 1.07 25.55 7.44
C GLN A 12 1.84 26.77 6.94
N PHE A 13 3.14 26.58 6.75
CA PHE A 13 4.01 27.53 6.07
C PHE A 13 4.52 26.92 4.79
N THR A 14 4.25 27.55 3.66
CA THR A 14 4.71 27.09 2.35
C THR A 14 5.61 28.14 1.71
N ARG A 15 6.77 27.73 1.22
CA ARG A 15 7.68 28.54 0.45
C ARG A 15 8.37 27.73 -0.62
N ASN A 16 8.27 28.15 -1.88
CA ASN A 16 8.89 27.48 -3.02
C ASN A 16 8.55 25.96 -3.08
N GLY A 17 7.30 25.62 -2.81
CA GLY A 17 6.87 24.21 -2.72
C GLY A 17 7.24 23.48 -1.41
N VAL A 18 7.95 24.12 -0.49
CA VAL A 18 8.27 23.54 0.82
C VAL A 18 7.22 23.96 1.84
N SER A 19 6.55 23.01 2.45
CA SER A 19 5.55 23.24 3.50
C SER A 19 5.96 22.59 4.80
N THR A 20 5.74 23.31 5.89
CA THR A 20 5.98 22.84 7.26
C THR A 20 4.76 23.17 8.12
N TYR A 21 4.35 22.23 8.94
CA TYR A 21 3.17 22.35 9.79
C TYR A 21 3.56 22.49 11.25
N PHE A 22 2.91 23.40 11.98
CA PHE A 22 3.11 23.61 13.41
C PHE A 22 1.77 23.70 14.11
N THR A 23 1.70 23.18 15.32
CA THR A 23 0.53 23.42 16.18
C THR A 23 0.58 24.82 16.77
N GLY A 24 -0.57 25.43 17.00
CA GLY A 24 -0.66 26.77 17.59
C GLY A 24 -0.14 26.87 19.04
N SER A 25 0.20 25.73 19.65
CA SER A 25 0.76 25.65 21.00
C SER A 25 2.26 25.36 21.04
N ASP A 26 2.92 25.18 19.88
CA ASP A 26 4.33 24.85 19.83
C ASP A 26 5.17 26.04 20.25
N ALA A 27 5.89 25.90 21.35
CA ALA A 27 6.83 26.90 21.86
C ALA A 27 8.29 26.55 21.54
N THR A 28 8.53 25.43 20.87
CA THR A 28 9.86 24.98 20.47
C THR A 28 9.93 24.69 18.98
N PHE A 29 11.05 25.01 18.38
CA PHE A 29 11.38 24.69 17.00
C PHE A 29 12.85 24.34 16.88
N SER A 30 13.20 23.28 16.17
CA SER A 30 14.60 22.80 16.09
C SER A 30 15.27 22.60 17.47
N GLY A 31 14.53 22.15 18.46
CA GLY A 31 15.03 21.93 19.83
C GLY A 31 15.28 23.20 20.63
N SER A 32 15.00 24.38 20.09
CA SER A 32 15.15 25.68 20.76
C SER A 32 13.81 26.19 21.27
N GLU A 33 13.79 26.57 22.55
CA GLU A 33 12.62 27.23 23.13
C GLU A 33 12.42 28.62 22.51
N MET A 34 11.18 28.88 22.09
CA MET A 34 10.79 30.16 21.51
C MET A 34 10.22 31.08 22.60
N ASP A 35 10.55 32.34 22.56
CA ASP A 35 10.07 33.35 23.53
C ASP A 35 8.62 33.79 23.26
N THR A 36 8.06 33.37 22.15
CA THR A 36 6.67 33.63 21.76
C THR A 36 6.14 32.55 20.83
N VAL A 37 4.82 32.33 20.84
CA VAL A 37 4.12 31.36 19.99
C VAL A 37 3.32 32.08 18.90
N PRO A 38 2.96 31.39 17.79
CA PRO A 38 2.01 31.93 16.82
C PRO A 38 0.71 32.37 17.48
N ALA A 39 0.15 33.51 17.08
CA ALA A 39 -1.05 34.08 17.66
C ALA A 39 -2.02 34.59 16.60
N LEU A 40 -3.29 34.23 16.70
CA LEU A 40 -4.35 34.77 15.88
C LEU A 40 -4.91 36.03 16.56
N ARG A 41 -4.88 37.19 15.86
CA ARG A 41 -5.44 38.45 16.32
C ARG A 41 -6.26 39.09 15.22
N ASP A 42 -7.52 39.39 15.52
CA ASP A 42 -8.44 40.04 14.58
C ASP A 42 -8.52 39.34 13.20
N GLY A 43 -8.49 38.00 13.19
CA GLY A 43 -8.49 37.20 11.97
C GLY A 43 -7.16 37.16 11.22
N THR A 44 -6.09 37.78 11.77
CA THR A 44 -4.77 37.78 11.19
C THR A 44 -3.83 36.91 12.03
N LEU A 45 -3.15 35.95 11.38
CA LEU A 45 -2.16 35.12 12.02
C LEU A 45 -0.81 35.85 12.11
N TYR A 46 -0.30 35.99 13.31
CA TYR A 46 1.02 36.51 13.61
C TYR A 46 1.93 35.35 13.99
N VAL A 47 3.05 35.20 13.31
CA VAL A 47 4.06 34.18 13.56
C VAL A 47 5.39 34.84 13.89
N PRO A 48 6.14 34.35 14.89
CA PRO A 48 7.47 34.85 15.16
C PRO A 48 8.37 34.74 13.93
N LEU A 49 9.04 35.82 13.55
CA LEU A 49 9.87 35.82 12.35
C LEU A 49 11.04 34.83 12.47
N ALA A 50 11.60 34.66 13.67
CA ALA A 50 12.64 33.67 13.91
C ALA A 50 12.14 32.23 13.69
N TYR A 51 10.90 31.97 14.01
CA TYR A 51 10.22 30.69 13.78
C TYR A 51 10.12 30.37 12.27
N LEU A 52 9.64 31.35 11.50
CA LEU A 52 9.60 31.23 10.04
C LEU A 52 10.98 31.04 9.43
N ALA A 53 11.95 31.81 9.91
CA ALA A 53 13.30 31.75 9.40
C ALA A 53 13.97 30.39 9.66
N GLN A 54 13.74 29.81 10.82
CA GLN A 54 14.20 28.45 11.12
C GLN A 54 13.45 27.40 10.28
N ALA A 55 12.14 27.52 10.15
CA ALA A 55 11.32 26.61 9.35
C ALA A 55 11.77 26.55 7.88
N TYR A 56 12.30 27.63 7.34
CA TYR A 56 12.75 27.73 5.96
C TYR A 56 14.27 27.83 5.81
N ASN A 57 15.01 27.51 6.87
CA ASN A 57 16.47 27.61 6.90
C ASN A 57 16.99 28.95 6.35
N MET A 58 16.36 30.04 6.78
CA MET A 58 16.70 31.39 6.35
C MET A 58 17.50 32.14 7.43
N PRO A 59 18.66 32.66 7.13
CA PRO A 59 19.36 33.55 8.05
C PRO A 59 18.53 34.79 8.39
N VAL A 60 18.36 35.07 9.69
CA VAL A 60 17.70 36.26 10.20
C VAL A 60 18.74 37.06 11.04
N SER A 61 18.80 38.34 10.79
CA SER A 61 19.60 39.26 11.60
C SER A 61 18.75 40.44 12.07
N TRP A 62 19.01 40.89 13.31
CA TRP A 62 18.39 42.06 13.90
C TRP A 62 19.44 43.17 14.08
N ASP A 63 19.17 44.33 13.48
CA ASP A 63 19.93 45.54 13.71
C ASP A 63 19.21 46.41 14.75
N ALA A 64 19.78 46.50 15.94
CA ALA A 64 19.19 47.23 17.04
C ALA A 64 19.24 48.78 16.86
N GLY A 65 20.13 49.29 16.01
CA GLY A 65 20.28 50.73 15.76
C GLY A 65 19.19 51.22 14.81
N SER A 66 18.97 50.53 13.71
CA SER A 66 17.92 50.83 12.73
C SER A 66 16.57 50.21 13.10
N LYS A 67 16.54 49.32 14.08
CA LYS A 67 15.37 48.45 14.42
C LYS A 67 14.87 47.66 13.22
N ALA A 68 15.80 47.26 12.36
CA ALA A 68 15.47 46.49 11.15
C ALA A 68 15.74 45.01 11.34
N VAL A 69 14.84 44.21 10.81
CA VAL A 69 15.03 42.76 10.67
C VAL A 69 15.35 42.48 9.21
N SER A 70 16.45 41.79 8.98
CA SER A 70 16.84 41.31 7.65
C SER A 70 16.70 39.81 7.58
N VAL A 71 16.02 39.33 6.58
CA VAL A 71 15.85 37.88 6.28
C VAL A 71 16.51 37.61 4.94
N SER A 72 17.48 36.70 4.93
CA SER A 72 18.05 36.23 3.67
C SER A 72 17.16 35.18 3.05
N THR A 73 16.81 35.38 1.78
CA THR A 73 15.97 34.41 1.03
C THR A 73 16.78 33.51 0.11
N THR A 74 18.11 33.49 0.31
CA THR A 74 19.02 32.78 -0.61
C THR A 74 19.24 31.30 -0.30
N SER A 75 18.72 30.78 0.82
CA SER A 75 18.84 29.35 1.09
C SER A 75 17.81 28.55 0.28
N THR A 76 18.30 27.76 -0.66
CA THR A 76 17.52 26.76 -1.44
C THR A 76 17.80 25.33 -0.95
N GLY A 77 18.61 25.18 0.08
CA GLY A 77 18.98 23.88 0.62
C GLY A 77 17.86 23.23 1.47
N PRO A 78 18.03 21.95 1.78
CA PRO A 78 17.06 21.21 2.60
C PRO A 78 17.02 21.74 4.04
N ILE A 79 15.87 21.64 4.67
CA ILE A 79 15.71 21.89 6.10
C ILE A 79 16.21 20.65 6.84
N SER A 80 17.12 20.83 7.82
CA SER A 80 17.56 19.70 8.66
C SER A 80 16.43 19.19 9.55
N LEU A 81 16.18 17.89 9.51
CA LEU A 81 15.27 17.22 10.44
C LEU A 81 15.90 16.94 11.81
N ASP A 82 17.23 17.11 11.94
CA ASP A 82 17.91 16.85 13.19
C ASP A 82 17.57 17.93 14.23
N GLY A 83 16.99 17.48 15.35
CA GLY A 83 16.56 18.37 16.41
C GLY A 83 15.21 19.06 16.16
N VAL A 84 14.57 18.83 15.03
CA VAL A 84 13.17 19.24 14.81
C VAL A 84 12.26 18.19 15.45
N PRO A 85 11.43 18.57 16.42
CA PRO A 85 10.39 17.66 16.93
C PRO A 85 9.46 17.28 15.81
N ALA A 86 9.08 16.00 15.71
CA ALA A 86 8.02 15.62 14.79
C ALA A 86 6.75 16.36 15.20
N PRO A 87 6.05 17.00 14.26
CA PRO A 87 4.78 17.65 14.56
C PRO A 87 3.78 16.61 15.05
N ALA A 88 2.88 16.99 15.94
CA ALA A 88 1.80 16.14 16.38
C ALA A 88 0.96 15.74 15.15
N PHE A 89 0.85 14.46 14.94
CA PHE A 89 0.07 13.93 13.82
C PHE A 89 -1.41 14.00 14.17
N ASP A 90 -2.21 14.62 13.33
CA ASP A 90 -3.65 14.65 13.48
C ASP A 90 -4.26 13.45 12.75
N TYR A 91 -4.52 12.40 13.47
CA TYR A 91 -5.07 11.17 12.94
C TYR A 91 -6.54 11.27 12.51
N SER A 92 -7.21 12.38 12.82
CA SER A 92 -8.56 12.66 12.31
C SER A 92 -8.56 13.07 10.84
N ASP A 93 -7.41 13.42 10.28
CA ASP A 93 -7.25 13.76 8.87
C ASP A 93 -6.41 12.69 8.14
N ALA A 94 -7.08 11.77 7.50
CA ALA A 94 -6.46 10.65 6.82
C ALA A 94 -5.51 11.06 5.68
N ASN A 95 -5.69 12.23 5.09
CA ASN A 95 -4.93 12.68 3.93
C ASN A 95 -3.86 13.71 4.28
N GLN A 96 -3.57 13.86 5.57
CA GLN A 96 -2.72 14.93 6.01
C GLN A 96 -1.31 14.45 6.34
N LEU A 97 -0.34 14.95 5.60
CA LEU A 97 1.06 14.85 5.96
C LEU A 97 1.42 16.00 6.93
N PRO A 98 2.04 15.70 8.06
CA PRO A 98 2.47 16.74 9.01
C PRO A 98 3.60 17.60 8.46
N MET A 99 4.36 17.07 7.51
CA MET A 99 5.47 17.78 6.88
C MET A 99 5.51 17.49 5.38
N THR A 100 5.73 18.54 4.59
CA THR A 100 5.98 18.43 3.14
C THR A 100 7.18 19.31 2.78
N GLY A 101 7.84 19.03 1.66
CA GLY A 101 8.96 19.79 1.17
C GLY A 101 10.28 19.03 1.19
N TYR A 102 11.40 19.74 1.23
CA TYR A 102 12.74 19.18 1.08
C TYR A 102 13.52 19.23 2.39
N PHE A 103 13.91 18.06 2.89
CA PHE A 103 14.54 17.87 4.18
C PHE A 103 15.85 17.09 4.07
N SER A 104 16.77 17.32 5.02
CA SER A 104 17.92 16.46 5.27
C SER A 104 17.80 15.76 6.61
N LYS A 105 18.36 14.56 6.71
CA LYS A 105 18.42 13.77 7.93
C LYS A 105 19.80 13.14 8.09
N THR A 106 20.44 13.39 9.22
CA THR A 106 21.67 12.69 9.60
C THR A 106 21.33 11.32 10.17
N LEU A 107 21.70 10.27 9.46
CA LEU A 107 21.53 8.89 9.89
C LEU A 107 22.76 8.39 10.62
N THR A 108 22.55 7.77 11.76
CA THR A 108 23.60 7.12 12.56
C THR A 108 23.51 5.61 12.37
N TYR A 109 24.62 4.96 12.08
CA TYR A 109 24.67 3.53 11.82
C TYR A 109 26.01 2.93 12.28
N PRO A 110 26.08 1.62 12.60
CA PRO A 110 27.35 0.95 12.83
C PRO A 110 28.05 0.70 11.50
N ASP A 111 29.34 1.07 11.39
CA ASP A 111 30.17 0.66 10.27
C ASP A 111 30.52 -0.84 10.35
N LEU A 112 31.26 -1.37 9.36
CA LEU A 112 31.70 -2.76 9.35
C LEU A 112 32.48 -3.20 10.58
N GLN A 113 33.13 -2.26 11.27
CA GLN A 113 33.92 -2.50 12.46
C GLN A 113 33.08 -2.31 13.76
N GLY A 114 31.80 -1.93 13.62
CA GLY A 114 30.91 -1.67 14.72
C GLY A 114 31.08 -0.29 15.36
N ASN A 115 31.84 0.63 14.74
CA ASN A 115 31.93 2.02 15.20
C ASN A 115 30.72 2.81 14.72
N SER A 116 30.34 3.82 15.52
CA SER A 116 29.29 4.75 15.10
C SER A 116 29.77 5.63 13.95
N ALA A 117 29.08 5.56 12.82
CA ALA A 117 29.25 6.41 11.65
C ALA A 117 27.99 7.24 11.41
N GLN A 118 28.15 8.34 10.70
CA GLN A 118 27.04 9.24 10.34
C GLN A 118 27.11 9.62 8.86
N ARG A 119 25.91 9.72 8.25
CA ARG A 119 25.77 10.19 6.86
C ARG A 119 24.40 10.86 6.67
N GLU A 120 24.35 11.83 5.78
CA GLU A 120 23.11 12.50 5.44
C GLU A 120 22.33 11.73 4.36
N ALA A 121 21.03 11.67 4.52
CA ALA A 121 20.04 11.35 3.51
C ALA A 121 19.13 12.55 3.30
N TYR A 122 18.49 12.65 2.14
CA TYR A 122 17.59 13.75 1.82
C TYR A 122 16.21 13.19 1.48
N ILE A 123 15.17 13.94 1.82
CA ILE A 123 13.79 13.53 1.61
C ILE A 123 13.04 14.69 0.96
N TYR A 124 12.33 14.41 -0.11
CA TYR A 124 11.35 15.33 -0.66
C TYR A 124 9.97 14.71 -0.55
N ILE A 125 9.03 15.43 0.02
CA ILE A 125 7.64 15.03 0.19
C ILE A 125 6.78 16.06 -0.50
N SER A 126 6.08 15.63 -1.57
CA SER A 126 5.17 16.49 -2.32
C SER A 126 4.04 17.00 -1.41
N GLU A 127 3.62 18.24 -1.58
CA GLU A 127 2.45 18.78 -0.88
C GLU A 127 1.13 18.14 -1.32
N HIS A 128 1.17 17.37 -2.39
CA HIS A 128 0.03 16.64 -2.95
C HIS A 128 0.13 15.13 -2.70
N ALA A 129 1.17 14.68 -2.01
CA ALA A 129 1.29 13.29 -1.65
C ALA A 129 0.21 12.90 -0.64
N SER A 130 -0.35 11.72 -0.82
CA SER A 130 -1.09 11.06 0.25
C SER A 130 -0.10 10.54 1.31
N CYS A 131 -0.56 10.21 2.48
CA CYS A 131 0.28 9.54 3.47
C CYS A 131 0.79 8.22 2.91
N ARG A 132 2.06 7.89 3.16
CA ARG A 132 2.73 6.69 2.62
C ARG A 132 2.63 6.55 1.09
N PRO A 133 3.07 7.57 0.37
CA PRO A 133 3.10 7.54 -1.09
C PRO A 133 4.21 6.61 -1.58
N TYR A 134 4.25 6.38 -2.89
CA TYR A 134 5.41 5.77 -3.52
C TYR A 134 6.67 6.62 -3.34
N PHE A 135 7.79 5.97 -3.09
CA PHE A 135 9.10 6.60 -2.95
C PHE A 135 10.06 6.19 -4.06
N TYR A 136 10.75 7.19 -4.60
CA TYR A 136 11.94 6.96 -5.42
C TYR A 136 13.16 7.01 -4.51
N VAL A 137 13.82 5.88 -4.33
CA VAL A 137 15.10 5.79 -3.61
C VAL A 137 16.21 6.04 -4.63
N ILE A 138 16.86 7.19 -4.52
CA ILE A 138 17.85 7.67 -5.49
C ILE A 138 19.23 7.64 -4.86
N ALA A 139 20.13 6.80 -5.35
CA ALA A 139 21.55 6.83 -4.98
C ALA A 139 22.33 7.72 -5.95
N LEU A 140 22.89 8.81 -5.43
CA LEU A 140 23.57 9.83 -6.21
C LEU A 140 24.96 9.37 -6.67
N PRO A 141 25.50 9.93 -7.77
CA PRO A 141 26.89 9.72 -8.13
C PRO A 141 27.83 10.49 -7.17
N ASP A 142 29.11 10.17 -7.23
CA ASP A 142 30.13 10.89 -6.46
C ASP A 142 30.22 12.37 -6.84
N LYS A 143 30.54 13.20 -5.85
CA LYS A 143 30.93 14.61 -6.02
C LYS A 143 29.86 15.54 -6.63
N VAL A 144 28.60 15.21 -6.49
CA VAL A 144 27.49 16.09 -6.89
C VAL A 144 26.93 16.79 -5.64
N ASP A 145 26.38 17.99 -5.85
CA ASP A 145 25.50 18.59 -4.88
C ASP A 145 24.11 17.96 -5.01
N PRO A 146 23.54 17.38 -3.95
CA PRO A 146 22.25 16.67 -4.02
C PRO A 146 21.12 17.56 -4.53
N THR A 147 21.02 18.78 -4.06
CA THR A 147 19.93 19.70 -4.44
C THR A 147 20.03 20.08 -5.90
N GLN A 148 21.23 20.45 -6.36
CA GLN A 148 21.45 20.81 -7.75
C GLN A 148 21.20 19.63 -8.68
N PHE A 149 21.67 18.43 -8.30
CA PHE A 149 21.46 17.23 -9.09
C PHE A 149 19.97 16.90 -9.28
N LEU A 150 19.18 16.97 -8.22
CA LEU A 150 17.74 16.71 -8.28
C LEU A 150 17.01 17.74 -9.14
N MET A 151 17.39 19.02 -9.03
CA MET A 151 16.83 20.09 -9.88
C MET A 151 17.18 19.91 -11.35
N GLU A 152 18.44 19.65 -11.67
CA GLU A 152 18.90 19.49 -13.06
C GLU A 152 18.29 18.28 -13.76
N ASN A 153 17.95 17.23 -13.03
CA ASN A 153 17.30 16.02 -13.55
C ASN A 153 15.76 16.07 -13.45
N GLY A 154 15.18 17.17 -12.95
CA GLY A 154 13.73 17.38 -12.89
C GLY A 154 12.99 16.54 -11.84
N TRP A 155 13.68 15.99 -10.86
CA TRP A 155 13.09 15.09 -9.86
C TRP A 155 12.08 15.78 -8.94
N PHE A 156 12.33 17.04 -8.55
CA PHE A 156 11.38 17.79 -7.71
C PHE A 156 10.07 18.07 -8.44
N ASP A 157 10.17 18.52 -9.69
CA ASP A 157 8.98 18.83 -10.51
C ASP A 157 8.17 17.55 -10.75
N LEU A 158 8.85 16.43 -10.98
CA LEU A 158 8.23 15.14 -11.23
C LEU A 158 7.49 14.62 -10.00
N ALA A 159 8.13 14.66 -8.83
CA ALA A 159 7.52 14.24 -7.57
C ALA A 159 6.30 15.11 -7.23
N GLU A 160 6.39 16.41 -7.44
CA GLU A 160 5.28 17.34 -7.18
C GLU A 160 4.11 17.15 -8.16
N GLU A 161 4.42 16.90 -9.43
CA GLU A 161 3.41 16.62 -10.45
C GLU A 161 2.58 15.37 -10.12
N ASN A 162 3.25 14.32 -9.65
CA ASN A 162 2.63 13.01 -9.42
C ASN A 162 2.23 12.77 -7.94
N GLY A 163 2.44 13.72 -7.04
CA GLY A 163 2.15 13.54 -5.61
C GLY A 163 2.98 12.44 -4.95
N GLU A 164 4.22 12.24 -5.43
CA GLU A 164 5.13 11.19 -4.98
C GLU A 164 6.28 11.77 -4.14
N CYS A 165 7.15 10.90 -3.64
CA CYS A 165 8.21 11.29 -2.73
C CYS A 165 9.58 10.77 -3.18
N LEU A 166 10.63 11.50 -2.78
CA LEU A 166 12.02 11.12 -3.05
C LEU A 166 12.72 10.80 -1.72
N PHE A 167 13.49 9.73 -1.72
CA PHE A 167 14.45 9.43 -0.67
C PHE A 167 15.85 9.29 -1.29
N VAL A 168 16.73 10.20 -0.94
CA VAL A 168 18.00 10.42 -1.66
C VAL A 168 19.17 10.05 -0.79
N LEU A 169 19.97 9.11 -1.28
CA LEU A 169 21.16 8.59 -0.63
C LEU A 169 22.39 9.23 -1.28
N ALA A 170 23.12 9.98 -0.48
CA ALA A 170 24.36 10.63 -0.92
C ALA A 170 25.59 9.81 -0.51
N PRO A 171 26.68 9.86 -1.31
CA PRO A 171 27.96 9.25 -0.94
C PRO A 171 28.55 9.90 0.32
N GLY A 172 29.42 9.19 1.01
CA GLY A 172 30.25 9.78 2.08
C GLY A 172 31.23 10.83 1.54
N SER A 173 31.96 11.50 2.43
CA SER A 173 32.94 12.53 2.06
C SER A 173 34.08 12.00 1.17
N GLY A 174 34.32 10.69 1.17
CA GLY A 174 35.28 9.99 0.31
C GLY A 174 34.71 9.43 -0.99
N GLY A 175 33.42 9.62 -1.25
CA GLY A 175 32.68 8.93 -2.28
C GLY A 175 32.00 7.66 -1.75
N TRP A 176 31.42 6.85 -2.64
CA TRP A 176 30.95 5.51 -2.32
C TRP A 176 32.13 4.56 -2.12
N GLY A 177 32.05 3.72 -1.08
CA GLY A 177 33.00 2.67 -0.78
C GLY A 177 32.70 1.35 -1.51
N SER A 178 33.24 0.25 -1.00
CA SER A 178 32.85 -1.08 -1.46
C SER A 178 31.40 -1.40 -1.04
N VAL A 179 30.79 -2.36 -1.71
CA VAL A 179 29.42 -2.81 -1.39
C VAL A 179 29.29 -3.15 0.09
N GLU A 180 30.23 -3.89 0.64
CA GLU A 180 30.21 -4.30 2.05
C GLU A 180 30.28 -3.11 3.01
N GLU A 181 31.03 -2.06 2.65
CA GLU A 181 31.15 -0.83 3.46
C GLU A 181 29.86 0.01 3.42
N GLU A 182 29.12 -0.04 2.31
CA GLU A 182 27.93 0.79 2.10
C GLU A 182 26.63 0.17 2.60
N LEU A 183 26.51 -1.17 2.61
CA LEU A 183 25.31 -1.87 3.05
C LEU A 183 24.81 -1.49 4.45
N PRO A 184 25.67 -1.24 5.46
CA PRO A 184 25.20 -0.76 6.77
C PRO A 184 24.47 0.58 6.69
N PHE A 185 24.96 1.51 5.88
CA PHE A 185 24.30 2.81 5.66
C PHE A 185 22.95 2.63 4.96
N LEU A 186 22.91 1.88 3.84
CA LEU A 186 21.65 1.63 3.11
C LEU A 186 20.62 0.94 3.99
N THR A 187 21.05 -0.04 4.78
CA THR A 187 20.17 -0.75 5.71
C THR A 187 19.58 0.20 6.74
N ALA A 188 20.40 1.05 7.36
CA ALA A 188 19.93 2.04 8.33
C ALA A 188 18.98 3.06 7.68
N ALA A 189 19.30 3.53 6.48
CA ALA A 189 18.51 4.51 5.74
C ALA A 189 17.13 3.95 5.37
N LEU A 190 17.08 2.77 4.77
CA LEU A 190 15.83 2.18 4.33
C LEU A 190 15.00 1.64 5.50
N SER A 191 15.63 1.15 6.57
CA SER A 191 14.94 0.85 7.82
C SER A 191 14.31 2.10 8.43
N TRP A 192 15.02 3.23 8.44
CA TRP A 192 14.46 4.48 8.95
C TRP A 192 13.27 4.95 8.10
N LEU A 193 13.35 4.84 6.77
CA LEU A 193 12.25 5.17 5.87
C LEU A 193 11.02 4.30 6.13
N ASN A 194 11.23 3.02 6.35
CA ASN A 194 10.16 2.01 6.48
C ASN A 194 9.71 1.75 7.93
N THR A 195 10.31 2.38 8.94
CA THR A 195 9.94 2.09 10.32
C THR A 195 8.64 2.81 10.71
N PRO A 196 7.53 2.10 10.91
CA PRO A 196 6.23 2.71 11.20
C PRO A 196 6.14 3.30 12.61
N VAL A 197 6.90 2.76 13.56
CA VAL A 197 6.94 3.25 14.94
C VAL A 197 8.39 3.46 15.35
N ALA A 198 8.67 4.56 16.07
CA ALA A 198 9.99 4.80 16.60
C ALA A 198 10.39 3.68 17.56
N ASP A 199 11.46 2.96 17.23
CA ASP A 199 12.14 2.09 18.18
C ASP A 199 13.00 2.97 19.09
N GLU A 200 12.79 2.92 20.39
CA GLU A 200 13.59 3.68 21.37
C GLU A 200 15.08 3.29 21.34
N ALA A 201 15.39 2.11 20.80
CA ALA A 201 16.77 1.65 20.59
C ALA A 201 17.37 2.16 19.26
N ASP A 202 16.57 2.69 18.34
CA ASP A 202 17.07 3.26 17.07
C ASP A 202 17.65 4.65 17.31
N PRO A 203 18.97 4.85 17.11
CA PRO A 203 19.60 6.16 17.30
C PRO A 203 19.10 7.23 16.31
N ASN A 204 18.42 6.82 15.23
CA ASN A 204 17.85 7.71 14.23
C ASN A 204 16.39 8.08 14.51
N ALA A 205 15.79 7.51 15.53
CA ALA A 205 14.40 7.73 15.90
C ALA A 205 14.26 8.80 17.00
N PRO A 206 14.34 10.08 16.68
CA PRO A 206 14.26 11.15 17.68
C PRO A 206 12.87 11.30 18.29
N ASP A 207 11.84 10.76 17.63
CA ASP A 207 10.44 10.92 18.03
C ASP A 207 9.60 9.68 17.67
N LYS A 208 8.50 9.51 18.39
CA LYS A 208 7.60 8.36 18.26
C LYS A 208 6.65 8.42 17.05
N ASN A 209 6.62 9.50 16.29
CA ASN A 209 5.66 9.72 15.22
C ASN A 209 6.31 9.95 13.85
N LYS A 210 7.36 9.21 13.51
CA LYS A 210 8.07 9.39 12.25
C LYS A 210 7.55 8.56 11.06
N ASN A 211 6.51 7.78 11.27
CA ASN A 211 5.96 6.87 10.27
C ASN A 211 5.09 7.52 9.19
N TYR A 212 4.88 8.81 9.24
CA TYR A 212 3.96 9.52 8.36
C TYR A 212 4.45 9.74 6.92
N TRP A 213 5.70 9.43 6.64
CA TRP A 213 6.25 9.44 5.28
C TRP A 213 6.74 8.06 4.82
N SER A 214 6.71 7.03 5.66
CA SER A 214 7.20 5.72 5.27
C SER A 214 6.26 5.07 4.27
N ALA A 215 6.82 4.56 3.18
CA ALA A 215 6.17 3.62 2.31
C ALA A 215 6.40 2.21 2.87
N PHE A 216 5.45 1.34 2.78
CA PHE A 216 5.57 -0.06 3.19
C PHE A 216 6.48 -0.89 2.26
N GLY A 217 7.61 -0.33 1.79
CA GLY A 217 8.46 -0.99 0.84
C GLY A 217 8.01 -0.84 -0.62
N GLU A 218 7.05 0.03 -0.91
CA GLU A 218 6.69 0.37 -2.30
C GLU A 218 7.72 1.34 -2.87
N TRP A 219 8.91 0.84 -3.14
CA TRP A 219 10.04 1.65 -3.56
C TRP A 219 10.47 1.38 -5.00
N TYR A 220 10.70 2.47 -5.71
CA TYR A 220 11.42 2.46 -6.99
C TYR A 220 12.87 2.83 -6.74
N PHE A 221 13.81 2.08 -7.32
CA PHE A 221 15.23 2.33 -7.12
C PHE A 221 15.86 2.99 -8.36
N VAL A 222 16.66 4.04 -8.13
CA VAL A 222 17.41 4.73 -9.17
C VAL A 222 18.86 4.92 -8.72
N GLY A 223 19.79 4.25 -9.36
CA GLY A 223 21.22 4.40 -9.10
C GLY A 223 21.91 5.21 -10.17
N TYR A 224 22.76 6.13 -9.76
CA TYR A 224 23.60 6.92 -10.65
C TYR A 224 25.08 6.70 -10.32
N GLY A 225 25.91 6.47 -11.35
CA GLY A 225 27.35 6.35 -11.21
C GLY A 225 27.76 5.29 -10.19
N GLU A 226 28.59 5.69 -9.26
CA GLU A 226 29.12 4.82 -8.19
C GLU A 226 28.05 4.38 -7.19
N GLY A 227 26.92 5.12 -7.09
CA GLY A 227 25.80 4.75 -6.26
C GLY A 227 25.02 3.51 -6.75
N CYS A 228 25.24 3.06 -7.99
CA CYS A 228 24.57 1.89 -8.55
C CYS A 228 24.93 0.61 -7.79
N ALA A 229 26.19 0.33 -7.54
CA ALA A 229 26.63 -0.91 -6.94
C ALA A 229 26.05 -1.19 -5.54
N PRO A 230 26.12 -0.25 -4.57
CA PRO A 230 25.54 -0.49 -3.26
C PRO A 230 24.00 -0.60 -3.31
N LEU A 231 23.33 0.17 -4.17
CA LEU A 231 21.87 0.11 -4.31
C LEU A 231 21.43 -1.23 -4.95
N GLU A 232 22.14 -1.70 -5.99
CA GLU A 232 21.92 -3.01 -6.59
C GLU A 232 22.14 -4.15 -5.58
N ALA A 233 23.20 -4.04 -4.78
CA ALA A 233 23.49 -5.03 -3.75
C ALA A 233 22.38 -5.15 -2.72
N TRP A 234 21.84 -4.02 -2.28
CA TRP A 234 20.72 -4.01 -1.36
C TRP A 234 19.45 -4.60 -2.01
N SER A 235 19.17 -4.24 -3.26
CA SER A 235 18.04 -4.77 -4.03
C SER A 235 18.15 -6.30 -4.20
N ALA A 236 19.30 -6.81 -4.58
CA ALA A 236 19.51 -8.25 -4.74
C ALA A 236 19.35 -9.04 -3.43
N LYS A 237 19.64 -8.42 -2.29
CA LYS A 237 19.45 -9.01 -0.96
C LYS A 237 18.01 -8.93 -0.47
N ASN A 238 17.27 -7.91 -0.89
CA ASN A 238 15.93 -7.60 -0.41
C ASN A 238 14.97 -7.32 -1.58
N PRO A 239 14.86 -8.19 -2.58
CA PRO A 239 14.17 -7.89 -3.83
C PRO A 239 12.67 -7.64 -3.67
N ILE A 240 12.08 -8.16 -2.62
CA ILE A 240 10.65 -8.01 -2.31
C ILE A 240 10.23 -6.56 -2.04
N PHE A 241 11.15 -5.71 -1.54
CA PHE A 241 10.87 -4.30 -1.26
C PHE A 241 11.05 -3.39 -2.47
N VAL A 242 11.54 -3.93 -3.59
CA VAL A 242 11.85 -3.13 -4.78
C VAL A 242 10.88 -3.45 -5.90
N ILE A 243 10.11 -2.46 -6.29
CA ILE A 243 9.11 -2.62 -7.36
C ILE A 243 9.81 -2.76 -8.71
N ALA A 244 10.64 -1.78 -9.07
CA ALA A 244 11.43 -1.73 -10.28
C ALA A 244 12.66 -0.86 -10.06
N GLN A 245 13.66 -0.97 -10.94
CA GLN A 245 14.94 -0.28 -10.73
C GLN A 245 15.61 0.15 -12.04
N VAL A 246 16.35 1.26 -11.95
CA VAL A 246 17.12 1.82 -13.09
C VAL A 246 18.53 2.15 -12.62
N TYR A 247 19.54 1.74 -13.38
CA TYR A 247 20.95 1.98 -13.08
C TYR A 247 21.64 2.69 -14.27
N LEU A 248 22.20 3.87 -14.00
CA LEU A 248 22.78 4.75 -15.01
C LEU A 248 24.28 4.95 -14.79
N ASN A 249 25.07 4.72 -15.84
CA ASN A 249 26.53 4.99 -15.87
C ASN A 249 27.29 4.36 -14.69
N GLY A 250 26.78 3.27 -14.15
CA GLY A 250 27.27 2.69 -12.92
C GLY A 250 28.17 1.49 -13.10
N VAL A 251 28.55 0.98 -11.96
CA VAL A 251 29.27 -0.30 -11.83
C VAL A 251 28.43 -1.27 -11.04
N SER A 252 28.65 -2.55 -11.29
CA SER A 252 27.92 -3.64 -10.68
C SER A 252 28.30 -3.88 -9.22
N ALA A 253 27.37 -4.46 -8.45
CA ALA A 253 27.62 -4.98 -7.11
C ALA A 253 28.65 -6.11 -7.04
N GLY A 254 29.00 -6.71 -8.17
CA GLY A 254 29.98 -7.76 -8.25
C GLY A 254 29.37 -9.17 -8.34
N GLU A 255 29.92 -10.00 -9.23
CA GLU A 255 29.43 -11.36 -9.53
C GLU A 255 29.37 -12.25 -8.28
N ALA A 256 30.45 -12.23 -7.48
CA ALA A 256 30.52 -13.06 -6.28
C ALA A 256 29.41 -12.68 -5.25
N TYR A 257 29.20 -11.39 -5.05
CA TYR A 257 28.16 -10.92 -4.14
C TYR A 257 26.76 -11.29 -4.65
N LEU A 258 26.44 -10.98 -5.90
CA LEU A 258 25.14 -11.28 -6.50
C LEU A 258 24.83 -12.79 -6.47
N SER A 259 25.83 -13.63 -6.77
CA SER A 259 25.69 -15.09 -6.72
C SER A 259 25.43 -15.58 -5.30
N GLU A 260 26.12 -15.03 -4.31
CA GLU A 260 25.94 -15.39 -2.90
C GLU A 260 24.53 -15.02 -2.41
N VAL A 261 24.15 -13.75 -2.54
CA VAL A 261 22.84 -13.29 -2.01
C VAL A 261 21.68 -13.84 -2.80
N GLY A 262 21.82 -14.01 -4.11
CA GLY A 262 20.79 -14.58 -4.97
C GLY A 262 20.43 -16.02 -4.61
N SER A 263 21.39 -16.80 -4.12
CA SER A 263 21.18 -18.19 -3.71
C SER A 263 20.57 -18.34 -2.31
N GLN A 264 20.46 -17.25 -1.55
CA GLN A 264 19.88 -17.29 -0.22
C GLN A 264 18.38 -17.54 -0.32
N VAL A 265 17.90 -18.47 0.51
CA VAL A 265 16.46 -18.69 0.65
C VAL A 265 15.85 -17.42 1.20
N TYR A 266 14.81 -16.95 0.54
CA TYR A 266 14.11 -15.76 0.94
C TYR A 266 13.58 -15.91 2.37
N ALA A 267 14.06 -15.05 3.27
CA ALA A 267 13.57 -14.99 4.64
C ALA A 267 12.36 -14.06 4.68
N VAL A 268 11.24 -14.62 4.99
CA VAL A 268 10.00 -13.87 5.18
C VAL A 268 10.11 -13.07 6.46
N GLY A 269 9.96 -11.76 6.42
CA GLY A 269 9.73 -11.25 7.70
C GLY A 269 10.12 -9.87 8.12
N THR A 270 9.64 -8.82 7.47
CA THR A 270 9.59 -7.51 8.13
C THR A 270 8.50 -7.43 9.20
N ASN A 271 7.48 -8.28 9.15
CA ASN A 271 6.40 -8.33 10.15
C ASN A 271 6.51 -9.51 11.12
N GLY A 272 7.65 -10.18 11.18
CA GLY A 272 7.88 -11.31 12.08
C GLY A 272 7.17 -12.61 11.67
N TYR A 273 6.62 -12.67 10.50
CA TYR A 273 5.96 -13.86 9.98
C TYR A 273 6.92 -14.68 9.11
N ASP A 274 7.79 -15.44 9.74
CA ASP A 274 8.60 -16.41 9.01
C ASP A 274 7.73 -17.55 8.46
N ILE A 275 8.12 -18.09 7.29
CA ILE A 275 7.61 -19.39 6.86
C ILE A 275 8.00 -20.38 7.94
N THR A 276 7.01 -20.98 8.59
CA THR A 276 7.24 -21.88 9.72
C THR A 276 7.96 -23.14 9.28
N GLU A 277 8.64 -23.82 10.18
CA GLU A 277 9.25 -25.14 9.90
C GLU A 277 8.20 -26.16 9.45
N ASN A 278 6.96 -26.01 9.90
CA ASN A 278 5.84 -26.79 9.41
C ASN A 278 5.55 -26.53 7.95
N VAL A 279 5.44 -25.26 7.55
CA VAL A 279 5.25 -24.87 6.13
C VAL A 279 6.41 -25.36 5.27
N LYS A 280 7.67 -25.16 5.70
CA LYS A 280 8.85 -25.69 4.99
C LYS A 280 8.79 -27.20 4.82
N SER A 281 8.41 -27.93 5.87
CA SER A 281 8.30 -29.39 5.84
C SER A 281 7.22 -29.86 4.87
N ARG A 282 6.09 -29.15 4.81
CA ARG A 282 4.99 -29.47 3.90
C ARG A 282 5.34 -29.17 2.45
N LEU A 283 5.99 -28.03 2.18
CA LEU A 283 6.55 -27.72 0.87
C LEU A 283 7.51 -28.81 0.39
N ALA A 284 8.47 -29.20 1.24
CA ALA A 284 9.43 -30.26 0.95
C ALA A 284 8.75 -31.62 0.70
N ALA A 285 7.71 -31.95 1.48
CA ALA A 285 6.95 -33.20 1.31
C ALA A 285 6.19 -33.25 -0.01
N ARG A 286 5.82 -32.11 -0.58
CA ARG A 286 5.18 -31.99 -1.88
C ARG A 286 6.20 -31.91 -3.04
N GLY A 287 7.49 -31.79 -2.76
CA GLY A 287 8.55 -31.62 -3.74
C GLY A 287 8.69 -30.17 -4.24
N ASP A 288 8.06 -29.23 -3.56
CA ASP A 288 8.16 -27.82 -3.88
C ASP A 288 9.56 -27.26 -3.52
N GLN A 289 10.10 -26.39 -4.35
CA GLN A 289 11.38 -25.73 -4.09
C GLN A 289 11.17 -24.47 -3.27
N MET A 290 12.11 -24.20 -2.37
CA MET A 290 12.14 -22.92 -1.67
C MET A 290 12.51 -21.81 -2.63
N ILE A 291 11.82 -20.68 -2.55
CA ILE A 291 12.12 -19.48 -3.33
C ILE A 291 13.37 -18.82 -2.76
N THR A 292 14.30 -18.48 -3.64
CA THR A 292 15.51 -17.71 -3.33
C THR A 292 15.33 -16.24 -3.69
N ASN A 293 16.27 -15.38 -3.28
CA ASN A 293 16.24 -13.98 -3.68
C ASN A 293 16.27 -13.81 -5.21
N GLN A 294 16.97 -14.69 -5.93
CA GLN A 294 17.05 -14.64 -7.39
C GLN A 294 15.79 -15.16 -8.10
N ASP A 295 14.82 -15.72 -7.38
CA ASP A 295 13.53 -16.13 -7.94
C ASP A 295 12.46 -15.01 -7.88
N ILE A 296 12.82 -13.85 -7.31
CA ILE A 296 11.90 -12.72 -7.16
C ILE A 296 12.17 -11.70 -8.28
N PRO A 297 11.24 -11.50 -9.21
CA PRO A 297 11.44 -10.59 -10.34
C PRO A 297 11.45 -9.13 -9.89
N VAL A 298 12.44 -8.38 -10.37
CA VAL A 298 12.51 -6.92 -10.24
C VAL A 298 12.84 -6.35 -11.63
N PRO A 299 11.86 -5.72 -12.31
CA PRO A 299 12.11 -5.10 -13.61
C PRO A 299 13.27 -4.13 -13.54
N THR A 300 14.23 -4.27 -14.46
CA THR A 300 15.51 -3.57 -14.38
C THR A 300 15.86 -2.89 -15.71
N TRP A 301 16.29 -1.64 -15.66
CA TRP A 301 16.80 -0.92 -16.82
C TRP A 301 18.23 -0.48 -16.59
N PHE A 302 19.15 -1.02 -17.38
CA PHE A 302 20.56 -0.64 -17.40
C PHE A 302 20.83 0.36 -18.51
N VAL A 303 21.43 1.49 -18.14
CA VAL A 303 21.75 2.57 -19.07
C VAL A 303 23.26 2.82 -19.06
N ASN A 304 23.89 2.70 -20.21
CA ASN A 304 25.34 2.78 -20.37
C ASN A 304 26.10 1.73 -19.53
N TYR A 305 25.61 0.50 -19.56
CA TYR A 305 26.25 -0.68 -18.98
C TYR A 305 26.82 -1.58 -20.09
N ASP A 306 27.86 -2.32 -19.77
CA ASP A 306 28.35 -3.39 -20.67
C ASP A 306 27.31 -4.53 -20.73
N ALA A 307 26.86 -4.89 -21.92
CA ALA A 307 25.88 -5.95 -22.12
C ALA A 307 26.39 -7.35 -21.67
N ALA A 308 27.69 -7.53 -21.52
CA ALA A 308 28.32 -8.73 -20.96
C ALA A 308 28.45 -8.70 -19.42
N ASP A 309 28.01 -7.63 -18.77
CA ASP A 309 28.04 -7.48 -17.32
C ASP A 309 27.22 -8.57 -16.62
N HIS A 310 27.75 -9.11 -15.54
CA HIS A 310 27.10 -10.17 -14.77
C HIS A 310 25.82 -9.70 -14.06
N SER A 311 25.67 -8.41 -13.77
CA SER A 311 24.41 -7.84 -13.26
C SER A 311 23.28 -8.04 -14.27
N LEU A 312 23.54 -7.80 -15.56
CA LEU A 312 22.56 -8.09 -16.61
C LEU A 312 22.14 -9.56 -16.60
N GLN A 313 23.08 -10.48 -16.45
CA GLN A 313 22.75 -11.90 -16.41
C GLN A 313 21.97 -12.27 -15.15
N TYR A 314 22.35 -11.72 -13.99
CA TYR A 314 21.65 -11.92 -12.72
C TYR A 314 20.19 -11.52 -12.84
N TRP A 315 19.92 -10.27 -13.26
CA TRP A 315 18.55 -9.74 -13.33
C TRP A 315 17.73 -10.36 -14.47
N LYS A 316 18.37 -10.78 -15.57
CA LYS A 316 17.67 -11.59 -16.58
C LYS A 316 17.20 -12.93 -16.01
N THR A 317 18.01 -13.56 -15.17
CA THR A 317 17.61 -14.80 -14.49
C THR A 317 16.49 -14.54 -13.50
N ALA A 318 16.61 -13.51 -12.65
CA ALA A 318 15.61 -13.15 -11.66
C ALA A 318 14.24 -12.81 -12.28
N ASN A 319 14.25 -12.21 -13.46
CA ASN A 319 13.03 -11.85 -14.20
C ASN A 319 12.59 -12.92 -15.21
N ASP A 320 13.17 -14.11 -15.17
CA ASP A 320 12.88 -15.21 -16.12
C ASP A 320 12.86 -14.72 -17.59
N CYS A 321 13.83 -13.91 -17.97
CA CYS A 321 13.86 -13.28 -19.27
C CYS A 321 14.25 -14.24 -20.38
N SER A 322 13.63 -14.07 -21.55
CA SER A 322 14.04 -14.70 -22.79
C SER A 322 15.53 -14.44 -23.07
N PRO A 323 16.28 -15.43 -23.61
CA PRO A 323 17.69 -15.26 -23.96
C PRO A 323 17.92 -14.13 -24.96
N SER A 324 17.00 -13.95 -25.89
CA SER A 324 17.08 -12.98 -26.99
C SER A 324 16.30 -11.71 -26.66
N GLY A 325 16.96 -10.57 -26.75
CA GLY A 325 16.32 -9.28 -26.63
C GLY A 325 15.79 -8.75 -27.97
N THR A 326 14.84 -7.86 -27.90
CA THR A 326 14.29 -7.11 -29.03
C THR A 326 14.63 -5.64 -28.91
N GLN A 327 14.83 -4.94 -30.05
CA GLN A 327 15.07 -3.49 -30.02
C GLN A 327 13.75 -2.75 -29.76
N ASN A 328 13.79 -1.83 -28.83
CA ASN A 328 12.74 -0.92 -28.48
C ASN A 328 13.26 0.53 -28.60
N ALA A 329 12.42 1.45 -29.05
CA ALA A 329 12.85 2.83 -29.29
C ALA A 329 13.14 3.59 -27.99
N ASP A 330 12.40 3.27 -26.93
CA ASP A 330 12.44 3.98 -25.65
C ASP A 330 13.45 3.38 -24.67
N TYR A 331 13.63 2.05 -24.69
CA TYR A 331 14.38 1.31 -23.68
C TYR A 331 15.64 0.60 -24.21
N GLY A 332 15.97 0.74 -25.51
CA GLY A 332 17.10 0.03 -26.10
C GLY A 332 16.82 -1.45 -26.37
N THR A 333 17.68 -2.35 -25.94
CA THR A 333 17.44 -3.79 -26.08
C THR A 333 16.64 -4.30 -24.88
N VAL A 334 15.45 -4.82 -25.11
CA VAL A 334 14.55 -5.32 -24.08
C VAL A 334 14.47 -6.83 -24.10
N TYR A 335 14.72 -7.45 -22.96
CA TYR A 335 14.52 -8.86 -22.68
C TYR A 335 13.24 -9.00 -21.84
N VAL A 336 12.22 -9.59 -22.42
CA VAL A 336 10.95 -9.81 -21.72
C VAL A 336 10.93 -11.17 -21.04
N GLN A 337 10.09 -11.33 -20.05
CA GLN A 337 9.81 -12.60 -19.39
C GLN A 337 9.49 -13.69 -20.42
N ALA A 338 9.96 -14.92 -20.20
CA ALA A 338 9.94 -15.96 -21.21
C ALA A 338 8.57 -16.62 -21.41
N GLY A 339 7.69 -16.52 -20.42
CA GLY A 339 6.37 -17.14 -20.41
C GLY A 339 5.30 -16.22 -19.86
N ASP A 340 4.18 -16.81 -19.53
CA ASP A 340 3.14 -16.14 -18.77
C ASP A 340 3.64 -15.88 -17.34
N SER A 341 3.14 -14.81 -16.74
CA SER A 341 3.36 -14.56 -15.32
C SER A 341 2.82 -15.72 -14.49
N ASP A 342 3.47 -16.00 -13.37
CA ASP A 342 2.97 -17.01 -12.45
C ASP A 342 1.56 -16.66 -11.99
N ALA A 343 0.63 -17.59 -12.18
CA ALA A 343 -0.79 -17.39 -11.89
C ALA A 343 -1.08 -17.08 -10.40
N TRP A 344 -0.14 -17.37 -9.51
CA TRP A 344 -0.27 -17.02 -8.10
C TRP A 344 0.17 -15.58 -7.79
N GLN A 345 0.83 -14.91 -8.74
CA GLN A 345 1.25 -13.52 -8.60
C GLN A 345 0.22 -12.55 -9.17
N THR A 346 -0.41 -12.93 -10.29
CA THR A 346 -1.34 -12.05 -11.02
C THR A 346 -2.29 -12.87 -11.87
N GLN A 347 -3.38 -12.25 -12.30
CA GLN A 347 -4.35 -12.81 -13.25
C GLN A 347 -4.00 -12.48 -14.69
N TYR A 348 -2.99 -11.63 -14.94
CA TYR A 348 -2.61 -11.31 -16.32
C TYR A 348 -2.13 -12.52 -17.08
N ALA A 349 -2.55 -12.61 -18.33
CA ALA A 349 -1.94 -13.48 -19.30
C ALA A 349 -0.72 -12.80 -19.93
N GLY A 350 0.38 -13.53 -20.07
CA GLY A 350 1.58 -13.06 -20.71
C GLY A 350 2.64 -12.48 -19.80
N PRO A 351 3.79 -12.10 -20.37
CA PRO A 351 4.93 -11.63 -19.61
C PRO A 351 4.69 -10.26 -19.01
N ILE A 352 4.99 -10.11 -17.71
CA ILE A 352 4.90 -8.84 -16.99
C ILE A 352 6.27 -8.17 -16.92
N SER A 353 7.31 -8.91 -16.51
CA SER A 353 8.61 -8.35 -16.20
C SER A 353 9.50 -8.22 -17.41
N LYS A 354 10.49 -7.32 -17.31
CA LYS A 354 11.50 -7.11 -18.34
C LYS A 354 12.82 -6.65 -17.75
N VAL A 355 13.90 -6.92 -18.50
CA VAL A 355 15.19 -6.26 -18.31
C VAL A 355 15.54 -5.52 -19.58
N ALA A 356 15.92 -4.26 -19.47
CA ALA A 356 16.27 -3.41 -20.59
C ALA A 356 17.74 -2.97 -20.52
N VAL A 357 18.37 -2.80 -21.67
CA VAL A 357 19.77 -2.32 -21.79
C VAL A 357 19.84 -1.24 -22.86
N ASP A 358 20.29 -0.08 -22.46
CA ASP A 358 20.41 1.08 -23.31
C ASP A 358 21.87 1.60 -23.35
N SER A 359 22.31 2.08 -24.47
CA SER A 359 23.65 2.66 -24.65
C SER A 359 23.68 4.20 -24.49
N ARG A 360 22.55 4.83 -24.24
CA ARG A 360 22.48 6.27 -23.98
C ARG A 360 23.29 6.63 -22.75
N GLN A 361 23.86 7.85 -22.76
CA GLN A 361 24.70 8.33 -21.64
C GLN A 361 23.89 9.04 -20.54
N SER A 362 22.66 9.40 -20.82
CA SER A 362 21.77 10.09 -19.89
C SER A 362 20.32 9.81 -20.20
N LEU A 363 19.51 9.84 -19.17
CA LEU A 363 18.04 9.89 -19.22
C LEU A 363 17.55 11.07 -18.40
N SER A 364 16.42 11.60 -18.77
CA SER A 364 15.67 12.52 -17.91
C SER A 364 15.00 11.77 -16.76
N GLY A 365 14.69 12.47 -15.67
CA GLY A 365 13.90 11.89 -14.58
C GLY A 365 12.56 11.32 -15.08
N ARG A 366 11.92 11.97 -16.07
CA ARG A 366 10.65 11.51 -16.66
C ARG A 366 10.79 10.17 -17.40
N GLU A 367 11.82 9.98 -18.20
CA GLU A 367 12.04 8.69 -18.89
C GLU A 367 12.24 7.56 -17.89
N ILE A 368 12.93 7.84 -16.78
CA ILE A 368 13.11 6.89 -15.69
C ILE A 368 11.78 6.61 -14.99
N HIS A 369 11.04 7.64 -14.66
CA HIS A 369 9.71 7.55 -14.04
C HIS A 369 8.77 6.70 -14.90
N ASP A 370 8.67 6.97 -16.20
CA ASP A 370 7.79 6.25 -17.13
C ASP A 370 8.12 4.76 -17.22
N PHE A 371 9.39 4.37 -17.03
CA PHE A 371 9.76 2.95 -16.93
C PHE A 371 9.33 2.34 -15.60
N LEU A 372 9.60 3.03 -14.50
CA LEU A 372 9.38 2.50 -13.15
C LEU A 372 7.89 2.36 -12.84
N THR A 373 7.09 3.36 -13.21
CA THR A 373 5.66 3.41 -12.91
C THR A 373 4.79 2.50 -13.78
N CYS A 374 5.39 1.75 -14.72
CA CYS A 374 4.71 0.61 -15.34
C CYS A 374 4.37 -0.50 -14.33
N TYR A 375 4.98 -0.49 -13.15
CA TYR A 375 4.92 -1.57 -12.20
C TYR A 375 4.46 -1.12 -10.83
N THR A 376 3.82 -2.04 -10.12
CA THR A 376 3.58 -1.96 -8.69
C THR A 376 3.85 -3.31 -8.03
N ARG A 377 4.00 -3.31 -6.71
CA ARG A 377 4.20 -4.50 -5.90
C ARG A 377 3.62 -4.26 -4.52
N TYR A 378 2.82 -5.20 -4.05
CA TYR A 378 2.43 -5.18 -2.65
C TYR A 378 3.63 -5.56 -1.78
N ASP A 379 4.08 -4.66 -0.92
CA ASP A 379 5.08 -4.99 0.09
C ASP A 379 4.50 -6.02 1.03
N ASN A 380 4.93 -7.22 0.85
CA ASN A 380 4.54 -8.23 1.78
C ASN A 380 5.66 -9.21 2.07
N THR A 381 5.58 -9.68 3.23
CA THR A 381 6.51 -10.53 3.94
C THR A 381 6.59 -11.95 3.41
N SER A 382 5.91 -12.28 2.32
CA SER A 382 5.91 -13.62 1.75
C SER A 382 6.27 -13.63 0.26
N ALA A 383 7.29 -14.40 -0.08
CA ALA A 383 7.63 -14.69 -1.46
C ALA A 383 6.47 -15.30 -2.28
N TYR A 384 5.51 -15.92 -1.60
CA TYR A 384 4.30 -16.47 -2.23
C TYR A 384 3.16 -15.48 -2.37
N GLY A 385 3.23 -14.34 -1.72
CA GLY A 385 2.17 -13.35 -1.71
C GLY A 385 2.56 -12.02 -2.30
N ASN A 386 3.82 -11.82 -2.62
CA ASN A 386 4.31 -10.57 -3.17
C ASN A 386 4.31 -10.63 -4.70
N ALA A 387 3.22 -10.19 -5.27
CA ALA A 387 3.09 -10.14 -6.72
C ALA A 387 3.69 -8.86 -7.29
N LEU A 388 4.51 -9.01 -8.34
CA LEU A 388 4.79 -7.92 -9.26
C LEU A 388 3.60 -7.77 -10.20
N MET A 389 3.10 -6.53 -10.34
CA MET A 389 1.92 -6.22 -11.14
C MET A 389 2.20 -5.03 -12.07
N LEU A 390 1.41 -4.91 -13.13
CA LEU A 390 1.42 -3.72 -13.97
C LEU A 390 0.50 -2.65 -13.35
N ARG A 391 0.88 -1.37 -13.50
CA ARG A 391 0.04 -0.22 -13.14
C ARG A 391 -0.71 0.30 -14.35
N GLY A 392 -1.90 0.85 -14.11
CA GLY A 392 -2.65 1.63 -15.08
C GLY A 392 -2.24 3.12 -15.08
N ASP A 393 -2.76 3.84 -16.05
CA ASP A 393 -2.54 5.29 -16.19
C ASP A 393 -3.65 6.07 -15.45
N TYR A 394 -3.47 6.26 -14.13
CA TYR A 394 -4.47 6.88 -13.25
C TYR A 394 -3.89 7.79 -12.15
N THR A 395 -2.57 8.02 -12.15
CA THR A 395 -1.91 8.78 -11.08
C THR A 395 -2.44 10.20 -10.91
N ASP A 396 -2.88 10.81 -11.98
CA ASP A 396 -3.31 12.21 -11.98
C ASP A 396 -4.62 12.46 -11.21
N VAL A 397 -5.51 11.48 -11.10
CA VAL A 397 -6.85 11.71 -10.54
C VAL A 397 -6.78 12.12 -9.07
N ILE A 398 -5.92 11.48 -8.28
CA ILE A 398 -5.77 11.79 -6.86
C ILE A 398 -5.13 13.14 -6.67
N VAL A 399 -4.00 13.40 -7.36
CA VAL A 399 -3.30 14.67 -7.32
C VAL A 399 -4.21 15.83 -7.76
N ASN A 400 -5.00 15.60 -8.81
CA ASN A 400 -5.95 16.60 -9.29
C ASN A 400 -7.07 16.86 -8.30
N ALA A 401 -7.56 15.85 -7.58
CA ALA A 401 -8.55 16.05 -6.51
C ALA A 401 -7.97 16.88 -5.36
N HIS A 402 -6.73 16.59 -4.95
CA HIS A 402 -6.04 17.35 -3.90
C HIS A 402 -5.78 18.81 -4.30
N LYS A 403 -5.52 19.07 -5.59
CA LYS A 403 -5.32 20.42 -6.14
C LYS A 403 -6.63 21.17 -6.42
N SER A 404 -7.74 20.46 -6.56
CA SER A 404 -9.03 21.05 -6.93
C SER A 404 -9.66 21.83 -5.78
N PRO A 405 -10.18 23.04 -6.00
CA PRO A 405 -10.97 23.77 -5.00
C PRO A 405 -12.22 23.01 -4.54
N ASP A 406 -12.78 22.20 -5.43
CA ASP A 406 -13.97 21.39 -5.15
C ASP A 406 -13.62 20.02 -4.54
N ARG A 407 -12.33 19.76 -4.33
CA ARG A 407 -11.80 18.50 -3.77
C ARG A 407 -12.35 17.28 -4.53
N TYR A 408 -12.44 17.39 -5.82
CA TYR A 408 -12.99 16.40 -6.74
C TYR A 408 -12.21 16.36 -8.04
N ALA A 409 -11.91 15.17 -8.51
CA ALA A 409 -11.39 14.95 -9.85
C ALA A 409 -11.99 13.69 -10.47
N GLU A 410 -12.13 13.69 -11.78
CA GLU A 410 -12.62 12.58 -12.58
C GLU A 410 -11.75 12.42 -13.80
N GLN A 411 -11.35 11.18 -14.07
CA GLN A 411 -10.48 10.84 -15.19
C GLN A 411 -10.92 9.54 -15.84
N LYS A 412 -10.85 9.48 -17.17
CA LYS A 412 -10.87 8.22 -17.90
C LYS A 412 -9.47 7.60 -17.85
N VAL A 413 -9.41 6.36 -17.45
CA VAL A 413 -8.17 5.61 -17.26
C VAL A 413 -8.14 4.38 -18.14
N THR A 414 -6.93 3.99 -18.55
CA THR A 414 -6.70 2.72 -19.26
C THR A 414 -5.90 1.79 -18.36
N MET A 415 -6.46 0.63 -18.11
CA MET A 415 -5.84 -0.38 -17.27
C MET A 415 -4.88 -1.28 -18.07
N PRO A 416 -3.97 -2.01 -17.40
CA PRO A 416 -2.99 -2.86 -18.08
C PRO A 416 -3.57 -3.94 -18.99
N ASP A 417 -4.79 -4.42 -18.71
CA ASP A 417 -5.53 -5.36 -19.55
C ASP A 417 -6.14 -4.71 -20.82
N GLY A 418 -5.97 -3.39 -20.96
CA GLY A 418 -6.52 -2.58 -22.04
C GLY A 418 -7.96 -2.14 -21.82
N ALA A 419 -8.59 -2.54 -20.72
CA ALA A 419 -9.92 -2.05 -20.36
C ALA A 419 -9.87 -0.57 -19.94
N THR A 420 -10.98 0.13 -20.17
CA THR A 420 -11.13 1.53 -19.77
C THR A 420 -12.15 1.65 -18.65
N ALA A 421 -11.91 2.62 -17.78
CA ALA A 421 -12.77 2.93 -16.65
C ALA A 421 -12.85 4.44 -16.41
N THR A 422 -13.85 4.86 -15.66
CA THR A 422 -13.86 6.17 -15.03
C THR A 422 -13.38 6.04 -13.61
N MET A 423 -12.30 6.74 -13.27
CA MET A 423 -11.80 6.87 -11.91
C MET A 423 -12.19 8.22 -11.36
N ILE A 424 -12.71 8.25 -10.14
CA ILE A 424 -13.12 9.47 -9.44
C ILE A 424 -12.44 9.48 -8.08
N CYS A 425 -11.74 10.55 -7.76
CA CYS A 425 -11.29 10.85 -6.42
C CYS A 425 -12.08 12.03 -5.87
N THR A 426 -12.65 11.86 -4.69
CA THR A 426 -13.31 12.94 -3.97
C THR A 426 -12.88 12.95 -2.52
N ILE A 427 -12.77 14.14 -1.94
CA ILE A 427 -12.43 14.32 -0.53
C ILE A 427 -13.64 14.94 0.15
N VAL A 428 -14.28 14.15 1.00
CA VAL A 428 -15.49 14.57 1.75
C VAL A 428 -15.12 14.87 3.19
N ASP A 429 -15.86 15.81 3.80
CA ASP A 429 -15.74 16.07 5.23
C ASP A 429 -16.64 15.11 5.99
N ILE A 430 -16.04 14.28 6.83
CA ILE A 430 -16.73 13.35 7.69
C ILE A 430 -16.42 13.72 9.14
N GLU A 431 -17.44 14.20 9.87
CA GLU A 431 -17.32 14.62 11.25
C GLU A 431 -16.22 15.66 11.52
N GLY A 432 -15.98 16.53 10.54
CA GLY A 432 -14.96 17.58 10.62
C GLY A 432 -13.56 17.14 10.20
N ALA A 433 -13.41 15.93 9.69
CA ALA A 433 -12.17 15.43 9.12
C ALA A 433 -12.33 15.12 7.62
N PRO A 434 -11.38 15.55 6.76
CA PRO A 434 -11.42 15.21 5.35
C PRO A 434 -11.07 13.74 5.15
N ARG A 435 -11.85 13.05 4.29
CA ARG A 435 -11.66 11.65 3.91
C ARG A 435 -11.60 11.52 2.39
N GLU A 436 -10.57 10.86 1.90
CA GLU A 436 -10.42 10.55 0.49
C GLU A 436 -11.24 9.30 0.15
N ILE A 437 -12.07 9.40 -0.87
CA ILE A 437 -12.84 8.27 -1.41
C ILE A 437 -12.50 8.13 -2.89
N LEU A 438 -12.04 6.96 -3.28
CA LEU A 438 -11.63 6.61 -4.64
C LEU A 438 -12.65 5.65 -5.25
N PHE A 439 -13.25 6.04 -6.36
CA PHE A 439 -14.18 5.20 -7.13
C PHE A 439 -13.51 4.73 -8.41
N TYR A 440 -13.76 3.47 -8.75
CA TYR A 440 -13.36 2.87 -10.01
C TYR A 440 -14.59 2.24 -10.68
N ILE A 441 -14.95 2.72 -11.86
CA ILE A 441 -16.18 2.34 -12.56
C ILE A 441 -15.80 1.91 -13.99
N PRO A 442 -15.81 0.60 -14.32
CA PRO A 442 -15.53 0.10 -15.66
C PRO A 442 -16.48 0.69 -16.69
N GLU A 443 -16.00 1.11 -17.86
CA GLU A 443 -16.88 1.63 -18.92
C GLU A 443 -17.82 0.58 -19.51
N ASN A 444 -17.46 -0.70 -19.46
CA ASN A 444 -18.30 -1.80 -19.87
C ASN A 444 -19.34 -2.22 -18.83
N ALA A 445 -19.40 -1.54 -17.67
CA ALA A 445 -20.29 -1.93 -16.58
C ALA A 445 -21.76 -2.00 -17.01
N SER A 446 -22.25 -1.03 -17.80
CA SER A 446 -23.63 -1.02 -18.29
C SER A 446 -23.93 -2.12 -19.32
N GLU A 447 -22.92 -2.63 -20.02
CA GLU A 447 -23.07 -3.77 -20.95
C GLU A 447 -23.15 -5.10 -20.17
N LEU A 448 -22.25 -5.27 -19.20
CA LEU A 448 -22.17 -6.49 -18.37
C LEU A 448 -23.29 -6.56 -17.33
N GLN A 449 -23.74 -5.41 -16.82
CA GLN A 449 -24.72 -5.26 -15.75
C GLN A 449 -25.83 -4.29 -16.19
N PRO A 450 -26.74 -4.72 -17.09
CA PRO A 450 -27.75 -3.83 -17.70
C PRO A 450 -28.77 -3.29 -16.70
N ASP A 451 -28.95 -3.95 -15.56
CA ASP A 451 -29.86 -3.53 -14.48
C ASP A 451 -29.16 -2.63 -13.42
N GLY A 452 -27.89 -2.32 -13.63
CA GLY A 452 -27.04 -1.52 -12.74
C GLY A 452 -25.83 -2.29 -12.22
N ALA A 453 -24.70 -1.60 -12.14
CA ALA A 453 -23.46 -2.19 -11.64
C ALA A 453 -23.57 -2.54 -10.14
N PRO A 454 -23.20 -3.75 -9.74
CA PRO A 454 -23.00 -4.05 -8.33
C PRO A 454 -21.84 -3.21 -7.77
N VAL A 455 -21.87 -2.94 -6.47
CA VAL A 455 -20.91 -2.07 -5.81
C VAL A 455 -20.16 -2.86 -4.74
N ILE A 456 -18.84 -2.73 -4.71
CA ILE A 456 -18.01 -3.27 -3.63
C ILE A 456 -17.29 -2.12 -2.91
N THR A 457 -17.51 -2.00 -1.61
CA THR A 457 -16.67 -1.17 -0.74
C THR A 457 -15.44 -1.98 -0.34
N VAL A 458 -14.27 -1.45 -0.66
CA VAL A 458 -12.97 -2.08 -0.44
C VAL A 458 -12.21 -1.32 0.64
N TRP A 459 -12.09 -1.94 1.82
CA TRP A 459 -11.44 -1.35 2.96
C TRP A 459 -9.98 -1.76 3.01
N ALA A 460 -9.10 -0.77 3.06
CA ALA A 460 -7.66 -1.00 3.05
C ALA A 460 -7.15 -1.60 4.38
N GLY A 461 -6.04 -2.31 4.30
CA GLY A 461 -5.29 -2.73 5.48
C GLY A 461 -4.68 -1.55 6.23
N GLY A 462 -4.33 -1.77 7.48
CA GLY A 462 -3.72 -0.73 8.31
C GLY A 462 -2.50 -0.11 7.64
N SER A 463 -2.46 1.21 7.63
CA SER A 463 -1.37 2.00 7.05
C SER A 463 -1.22 1.94 5.53
N GLN A 464 -2.21 1.46 4.80
CA GLN A 464 -2.24 1.50 3.34
C GLN A 464 -3.09 2.67 2.85
N THR A 465 -2.68 3.30 1.77
CA THR A 465 -3.48 4.32 1.09
C THR A 465 -4.46 3.69 0.12
N ASN A 466 -5.49 4.43 -0.28
CA ASN A 466 -6.45 3.95 -1.27
C ASN A 466 -5.75 3.51 -2.55
N ILE A 467 -4.79 4.29 -3.05
CA ILE A 467 -4.12 3.99 -4.32
C ILE A 467 -3.18 2.79 -4.20
N ILE A 468 -2.41 2.69 -3.15
CA ILE A 468 -1.52 1.54 -2.92
C ILE A 468 -2.35 0.26 -2.78
N PHE A 469 -3.48 0.32 -2.08
CA PHE A 469 -4.34 -0.83 -1.93
C PHE A 469 -5.08 -1.19 -3.23
N PHE A 470 -5.48 -0.19 -4.00
CA PHE A 470 -6.02 -0.37 -5.35
C PHE A 470 -5.00 -1.06 -6.27
N ASP A 471 -3.77 -0.56 -6.29
CA ASP A 471 -2.68 -1.10 -7.11
C ASP A 471 -2.35 -2.55 -6.74
N SER A 472 -2.21 -2.81 -5.43
CA SER A 472 -1.64 -4.07 -4.94
C SER A 472 -2.61 -5.24 -4.93
N THR A 473 -3.92 -4.99 -4.87
CA THR A 473 -4.92 -6.06 -4.82
C THR A 473 -5.41 -6.49 -6.19
N CYS A 474 -5.25 -5.66 -7.21
CA CYS A 474 -5.79 -5.87 -8.56
C CYS A 474 -7.32 -6.13 -8.59
N TRP A 475 -8.08 -5.59 -7.66
CA TRP A 475 -9.54 -5.66 -7.70
C TRP A 475 -10.12 -5.17 -9.04
N TRP A 476 -9.44 -4.21 -9.67
CA TRP A 476 -9.85 -3.66 -10.97
C TRP A 476 -9.92 -4.71 -12.09
N GLU A 477 -9.08 -5.77 -12.06
CA GLU A 477 -9.19 -6.86 -13.04
C GLU A 477 -10.55 -7.57 -12.94
N THR A 478 -10.92 -7.96 -11.72
CA THR A 478 -12.22 -8.61 -11.46
C THR A 478 -13.37 -7.65 -11.78
N ALA A 479 -13.22 -6.37 -11.49
CA ALA A 479 -14.19 -5.34 -11.81
C ALA A 479 -14.41 -5.19 -13.32
N ASN A 480 -13.34 -5.14 -14.12
CA ASN A 480 -13.42 -5.07 -15.58
C ASN A 480 -14.09 -6.28 -16.20
N GLN A 481 -13.80 -7.47 -15.67
CA GLN A 481 -14.38 -8.72 -16.17
C GLN A 481 -15.86 -8.86 -15.85
N ASN A 482 -16.34 -8.23 -14.78
CA ASN A 482 -17.68 -8.44 -14.25
C ASN A 482 -18.57 -7.18 -14.23
N GLY A 483 -18.05 -6.01 -14.58
CA GLY A 483 -18.79 -4.76 -14.58
C GLY A 483 -19.12 -4.23 -13.18
N ILE A 484 -18.18 -4.35 -12.24
CA ILE A 484 -18.33 -3.99 -10.83
C ILE A 484 -17.82 -2.57 -10.60
N ALA A 485 -18.56 -1.75 -9.87
CA ALA A 485 -18.06 -0.50 -9.34
C ALA A 485 -17.33 -0.77 -8.01
N LEU A 486 -16.10 -0.27 -7.90
CA LEU A 486 -15.30 -0.37 -6.68
C LEU A 486 -15.23 0.97 -5.98
N ILE A 487 -15.26 0.96 -4.66
CA ILE A 487 -15.07 2.14 -3.82
C ILE A 487 -14.00 1.83 -2.79
N PHE A 488 -12.89 2.55 -2.85
CA PHE A 488 -11.81 2.47 -1.88
C PHE A 488 -11.93 3.64 -0.93
N THR A 489 -11.95 3.34 0.34
CA THR A 489 -11.85 4.33 1.39
C THR A 489 -10.88 3.84 2.46
N ASN A 490 -10.08 4.74 2.98
CA ASN A 490 -9.09 4.44 3.99
C ASN A 490 -9.31 5.29 5.22
N GLU A 491 -9.95 4.70 6.20
CA GLU A 491 -10.11 5.29 7.52
C GLU A 491 -8.92 4.97 8.42
N ALA A 492 -8.28 3.85 8.14
CA ALA A 492 -7.22 3.30 8.97
C ALA A 492 -5.85 3.79 8.53
N TYR A 493 -5.71 5.07 8.34
CA TYR A 493 -4.48 5.68 7.89
C TYR A 493 -3.31 5.44 8.84
N ASN A 494 -3.63 5.26 10.09
CA ASN A 494 -2.66 5.06 11.13
C ASN A 494 -3.07 3.92 12.05
N THR A 495 -2.22 2.91 12.11
CA THR A 495 -2.42 1.74 12.97
C THR A 495 -2.48 2.04 14.46
N SER A 496 -2.09 3.24 14.89
CA SER A 496 -2.12 3.62 16.31
C SER A 496 -3.44 4.26 16.75
N VAL A 497 -4.35 4.54 15.81
CA VAL A 497 -5.68 5.05 16.13
C VAL A 497 -6.70 4.02 15.71
N ALA A 498 -7.45 3.54 16.67
CA ALA A 498 -8.62 2.73 16.38
C ALA A 498 -9.62 3.60 15.58
N VAL A 499 -9.95 3.16 14.38
CA VAL A 499 -11.09 3.70 13.64
C VAL A 499 -12.31 3.46 14.51
N THR A 500 -13.06 4.50 14.78
CA THR A 500 -14.28 4.32 15.57
C THR A 500 -15.39 3.76 14.68
N PRO A 501 -16.29 2.94 15.19
CA PRO A 501 -17.45 2.49 14.43
C PRO A 501 -18.26 3.65 13.82
N ALA A 502 -18.30 4.81 14.48
CA ALA A 502 -18.98 6.00 14.00
C ALA A 502 -18.33 6.59 12.73
N ASP A 503 -16.99 6.58 12.64
CA ASP A 503 -16.28 7.08 11.45
C ASP A 503 -16.56 6.19 10.23
N VAL A 504 -16.52 4.88 10.44
CA VAL A 504 -16.77 3.87 9.39
C VAL A 504 -18.24 3.97 8.91
N ASP A 505 -19.17 4.12 9.82
CA ASP A 505 -20.59 4.31 9.52
C ASP A 505 -20.83 5.60 8.72
N ALA A 506 -20.24 6.71 9.14
CA ALA A 506 -20.35 7.98 8.43
C ALA A 506 -19.74 7.93 7.02
N CYS A 507 -18.63 7.20 6.84
CA CYS A 507 -18.06 6.94 5.52
C CYS A 507 -18.99 6.15 4.62
N TYR A 508 -19.60 5.09 5.14
CA TYR A 508 -20.58 4.31 4.38
C TYR A 508 -21.73 5.19 3.89
N HIS A 509 -22.31 6.01 4.76
CA HIS A 509 -23.39 6.92 4.36
C HIS A 509 -22.96 7.97 3.35
N ALA A 510 -21.78 8.55 3.48
CA ALA A 510 -21.24 9.49 2.49
C ALA A 510 -21.04 8.83 1.11
N MET A 511 -20.58 7.59 1.07
CA MET A 511 -20.49 6.81 -0.16
C MET A 511 -21.87 6.53 -0.77
N LEU A 512 -22.83 6.14 0.05
CA LEU A 512 -24.20 5.86 -0.41
C LEU A 512 -24.87 7.10 -1.01
N ASP A 513 -24.76 8.25 -0.36
CA ASP A 513 -25.28 9.53 -0.86
C ASP A 513 -24.72 9.87 -2.24
N LEU A 514 -23.42 9.62 -2.49
CA LEU A 514 -22.81 9.84 -3.80
C LEU A 514 -23.37 8.87 -4.85
N LEU A 515 -23.52 7.58 -4.55
CA LEU A 515 -24.08 6.59 -5.45
C LEU A 515 -25.53 6.92 -5.83
N GLU A 516 -26.35 7.26 -4.84
CA GLU A 516 -27.74 7.67 -5.05
C GLU A 516 -27.83 8.94 -5.90
N GLY A 517 -27.02 9.96 -5.61
CA GLY A 517 -26.97 11.20 -6.38
C GLY A 517 -26.54 10.97 -7.85
N TRP A 518 -25.64 10.03 -8.10
CA TRP A 518 -25.25 9.67 -9.47
C TRP A 518 -26.31 8.86 -10.19
N ASN A 519 -27.01 7.95 -9.50
CA ASN A 519 -28.17 7.25 -10.05
C ASN A 519 -29.29 8.24 -10.41
N ASP A 520 -29.64 9.16 -9.51
CA ASP A 520 -30.70 10.16 -9.71
C ASP A 520 -30.41 11.11 -10.87
N SER A 521 -29.15 11.51 -11.03
CA SER A 521 -28.70 12.35 -12.13
C SER A 521 -28.57 11.59 -13.46
N GLY A 522 -28.59 10.27 -13.44
CA GLY A 522 -28.33 9.43 -14.60
C GLY A 522 -26.88 9.42 -15.08
N LYS A 523 -25.93 9.87 -14.22
CA LYS A 523 -24.51 9.86 -14.53
C LYS A 523 -23.95 8.45 -14.61
N PHE A 524 -24.30 7.61 -13.64
CA PHE A 524 -24.02 6.17 -13.58
C PHE A 524 -25.29 5.44 -13.19
N GLN A 525 -25.26 4.13 -13.31
CA GLN A 525 -26.34 3.26 -12.88
C GLN A 525 -25.81 2.14 -12.00
N PHE A 526 -26.10 2.19 -10.70
CA PHE A 526 -25.72 1.20 -9.71
C PHE A 526 -26.93 0.42 -9.20
N ASP A 527 -26.74 -0.87 -8.98
CA ASP A 527 -27.72 -1.73 -8.31
C ASP A 527 -27.49 -1.68 -6.79
N LEU A 528 -28.16 -0.79 -6.10
CA LEU A 528 -28.00 -0.60 -4.65
C LEU A 528 -28.57 -1.78 -3.82
N SER A 529 -29.23 -2.76 -4.46
CA SER A 529 -29.58 -4.03 -3.81
C SER A 529 -28.39 -4.98 -3.71
N ARG A 530 -27.31 -4.69 -4.46
CA ARG A 530 -26.09 -5.49 -4.57
C ARG A 530 -24.86 -4.68 -4.14
N ILE A 531 -24.89 -4.17 -2.90
CA ILE A 531 -23.74 -3.54 -2.26
C ILE A 531 -23.06 -4.59 -1.38
N TYR A 532 -21.75 -4.73 -1.53
CA TYR A 532 -20.91 -5.70 -0.80
C TYR A 532 -19.78 -5.02 -0.09
N SER A 533 -19.25 -5.66 0.96
CA SER A 533 -18.05 -5.20 1.66
C SER A 533 -16.94 -6.23 1.58
N THR A 534 -15.72 -5.73 1.38
CA THR A 534 -14.49 -6.52 1.41
C THR A 534 -13.36 -5.71 2.05
N GLY A 535 -12.28 -6.38 2.43
CA GLY A 535 -11.10 -5.73 2.94
C GLY A 535 -10.02 -6.72 3.37
N GLN A 536 -8.87 -6.19 3.73
CA GLN A 536 -7.72 -6.96 4.19
C GLN A 536 -7.23 -6.41 5.54
N SER A 537 -6.84 -7.28 6.48
CA SER A 537 -6.30 -6.86 7.78
C SER A 537 -7.27 -5.97 8.56
N MET A 538 -6.95 -4.71 8.81
CA MET A 538 -7.90 -3.75 9.40
C MET A 538 -9.17 -3.61 8.56
N GLY A 539 -9.05 -3.52 7.25
CA GLY A 539 -10.22 -3.48 6.37
C GLY A 539 -11.06 -4.76 6.41
N SER A 540 -10.46 -5.91 6.71
CA SER A 540 -11.20 -7.14 7.03
C SER A 540 -11.95 -7.02 8.36
N MET A 541 -11.33 -6.41 9.37
CA MET A 541 -12.01 -6.12 10.64
C MET A 541 -13.21 -5.23 10.43
N GLU A 542 -13.08 -4.15 9.67
CA GLU A 542 -14.16 -3.21 9.35
C GLU A 542 -15.28 -3.88 8.58
N SER A 543 -14.97 -4.66 7.53
CA SER A 543 -15.96 -5.42 6.78
C SER A 543 -16.72 -6.41 7.66
N GLN A 544 -16.04 -7.09 8.57
CA GLN A 544 -16.66 -8.04 9.50
C GLN A 544 -17.44 -7.32 10.61
N GLN A 545 -16.99 -6.12 11.01
CA GLN A 545 -17.73 -5.27 11.94
C GLN A 545 -19.09 -4.86 11.38
N PHE A 546 -19.13 -4.39 10.13
CA PHE A 546 -20.40 -4.12 9.44
C PHE A 546 -21.32 -5.35 9.43
N ALA A 547 -20.76 -6.54 9.15
CA ALA A 547 -21.53 -7.78 9.16
C ALA A 547 -22.09 -8.14 10.54
N GLN A 548 -21.46 -7.70 11.63
CA GLN A 548 -21.90 -7.93 13.00
C GLN A 548 -22.90 -6.86 13.47
N GLU A 549 -22.58 -5.58 13.25
CA GLU A 549 -23.30 -4.42 13.82
C GLU A 549 -24.44 -3.97 12.90
N THR A 550 -24.15 -3.80 11.63
CA THR A 550 -25.04 -3.19 10.63
C THR A 550 -25.17 -4.05 9.37
N PRO A 551 -25.55 -5.36 9.50
CA PRO A 551 -25.63 -6.25 8.34
C PRO A 551 -26.67 -5.83 7.29
N ASP A 552 -27.51 -4.85 7.61
CA ASP A 552 -28.49 -4.29 6.68
C ASP A 552 -27.83 -3.41 5.59
N TYR A 553 -26.58 -2.98 5.78
CA TYR A 553 -25.87 -2.17 4.79
C TYR A 553 -25.47 -2.98 3.55
N TYR A 554 -25.21 -4.29 3.70
CA TYR A 554 -24.64 -5.12 2.65
C TYR A 554 -25.50 -6.34 2.31
N ALA A 555 -25.45 -6.74 1.06
CA ALA A 555 -26.08 -7.99 0.61
C ALA A 555 -25.31 -9.21 1.13
N ALA A 556 -24.00 -9.15 1.10
CA ALA A 556 -23.07 -10.14 1.64
C ALA A 556 -21.71 -9.47 1.96
N VAL A 557 -20.89 -10.14 2.75
CA VAL A 557 -19.54 -9.65 3.13
C VAL A 557 -18.52 -10.75 2.88
N ALA A 558 -17.40 -10.40 2.24
CA ALA A 558 -16.29 -11.33 2.02
C ALA A 558 -14.96 -10.59 2.19
N SER A 559 -14.05 -11.11 3.02
CA SER A 559 -12.81 -10.41 3.34
C SER A 559 -11.64 -11.36 3.56
N THR A 560 -10.44 -10.80 3.73
CA THR A 560 -9.21 -11.59 3.84
C THR A 560 -8.31 -11.13 4.99
N SER A 561 -7.63 -12.09 5.60
CA SER A 561 -6.47 -11.91 6.50
C SER A 561 -6.71 -11.30 7.87
N PHE A 562 -7.89 -11.27 8.37
CA PHE A 562 -8.11 -11.02 9.79
C PHE A 562 -9.60 -11.10 10.16
N TYR A 563 -9.85 -11.28 11.45
CA TYR A 563 -11.16 -11.13 12.08
C TYR A 563 -11.00 -10.54 13.48
N GLN A 564 -11.93 -9.71 13.85
CA GLN A 564 -12.09 -9.27 15.23
C GLN A 564 -13.56 -9.39 15.64
N ASP A 565 -13.81 -10.00 16.76
CA ASP A 565 -15.14 -10.08 17.35
C ASP A 565 -15.48 -8.81 18.13
N TYR A 566 -16.70 -8.34 17.96
CA TYR A 566 -17.26 -7.17 18.65
C TYR A 566 -18.54 -7.59 19.40
N PRO A 567 -18.43 -8.38 20.47
CA PRO A 567 -19.59 -9.05 21.10
C PRO A 567 -20.64 -8.09 21.63
N ASP A 568 -20.25 -6.87 22.01
CA ASP A 568 -21.19 -5.85 22.51
C ASP A 568 -22.02 -5.20 21.40
N ALA A 569 -21.64 -5.42 20.14
CA ALA A 569 -22.23 -4.82 18.94
C ALA A 569 -22.97 -5.84 18.05
N HIS A 570 -23.07 -7.11 18.47
CA HIS A 570 -23.74 -8.15 17.69
C HIS A 570 -25.22 -7.83 17.46
N SER A 571 -25.61 -7.67 16.19
CA SER A 571 -27.01 -7.48 15.80
C SER A 571 -27.82 -8.77 15.83
N ASP A 572 -27.17 -9.94 15.81
CA ASP A 572 -27.77 -11.27 15.64
C ASP A 572 -28.60 -11.46 14.35
N LYS A 573 -28.45 -10.57 13.38
CA LYS A 573 -29.08 -10.69 12.06
C LYS A 573 -28.22 -11.52 11.13
N PRO A 574 -28.82 -12.40 10.31
CA PRO A 574 -28.08 -13.23 9.37
C PRO A 574 -27.57 -12.43 8.18
N ILE A 575 -26.36 -12.74 7.74
CA ILE A 575 -25.76 -12.22 6.52
C ILE A 575 -24.81 -13.28 5.90
N PRO A 576 -24.89 -13.53 4.60
CA PRO A 576 -23.91 -14.38 3.94
C PRO A 576 -22.51 -13.83 4.11
N THR A 577 -21.56 -14.67 4.54
CA THR A 577 -20.21 -14.20 4.85
C THR A 577 -19.13 -15.20 4.44
N TYR A 578 -18.00 -14.65 4.01
CA TYR A 578 -16.83 -15.41 3.60
C TYR A 578 -15.56 -14.80 4.21
N LEU A 579 -14.68 -15.65 4.73
CA LEU A 579 -13.36 -15.23 5.21
C LEU A 579 -12.28 -16.12 4.59
N ILE A 580 -11.27 -15.49 3.96
CA ILE A 580 -10.02 -16.14 3.57
C ILE A 580 -8.96 -15.76 4.60
N ASN A 581 -8.34 -16.76 5.23
CA ASN A 581 -7.26 -16.51 6.17
C ASN A 581 -5.98 -17.23 5.77
N GLY A 582 -4.84 -16.63 6.05
CA GLY A 582 -3.54 -17.21 5.72
C GLY A 582 -3.04 -18.15 6.80
N GLU A 583 -2.46 -19.26 6.40
CA GLU A 583 -1.86 -20.24 7.31
C GLU A 583 -0.75 -19.64 8.18
N GLY A 584 0.05 -18.72 7.63
CA GLY A 584 1.10 -18.02 8.35
C GLY A 584 0.61 -17.03 9.41
N ASN A 585 -0.69 -16.72 9.43
CA ASN A 585 -1.30 -15.85 10.45
C ASN A 585 -1.41 -16.49 11.85
N GLY A 586 -0.99 -17.71 12.01
CA GLY A 586 -1.37 -18.54 13.12
C GLY A 586 -0.36 -18.74 14.24
N LYS A 587 0.70 -17.95 14.35
CA LYS A 587 1.62 -18.03 15.48
C LYS A 587 1.40 -16.92 16.50
N ASP A 588 1.40 -17.25 17.78
CA ASP A 588 1.53 -16.27 18.84
C ASP A 588 2.99 -15.79 19.01
N ASP A 589 3.21 -14.79 19.84
CA ASP A 589 4.53 -14.24 20.16
C ASP A 589 5.49 -15.26 20.81
N THR A 590 4.96 -16.41 21.26
CA THR A 590 5.76 -17.50 21.84
C THR A 590 6.17 -18.53 20.79
N GLY A 591 5.68 -18.38 19.55
CA GLY A 591 5.91 -19.31 18.47
C GLY A 591 5.00 -20.54 18.49
N THR A 592 3.95 -20.52 19.33
CA THR A 592 2.94 -21.59 19.36
C THR A 592 2.04 -21.45 18.12
N PRO A 593 1.97 -22.44 17.24
CA PRO A 593 1.17 -22.34 16.03
C PRO A 593 -0.31 -22.10 16.36
N TYR A 594 -0.92 -21.10 15.68
CA TYR A 594 -2.37 -20.90 15.62
C TYR A 594 -3.08 -20.57 16.92
N ASP A 595 -2.37 -20.02 17.90
CA ASP A 595 -2.93 -19.75 19.21
C ASP A 595 -4.00 -18.64 19.15
N ASP A 596 -3.61 -17.38 19.09
CA ASP A 596 -4.57 -16.28 19.16
C ASP A 596 -5.37 -16.06 17.88
N ARG A 597 -4.76 -16.25 16.73
CA ARG A 597 -5.41 -15.91 15.44
C ARG A 597 -6.39 -16.97 14.98
N TRP A 598 -6.11 -18.22 15.27
CA TRP A 598 -7.07 -19.28 15.04
C TRP A 598 -8.23 -19.23 16.03
N ASN A 599 -7.99 -18.82 17.27
CA ASN A 599 -9.07 -18.54 18.21
C ASN A 599 -10.00 -17.45 17.66
N ARG A 600 -9.47 -16.39 17.05
CA ARG A 600 -10.30 -15.37 16.38
C ARG A 600 -11.07 -15.91 15.20
N THR A 601 -10.49 -16.81 14.40
CA THR A 601 -11.21 -17.48 13.31
C THR A 601 -12.28 -18.42 13.86
N ASP A 602 -12.03 -19.04 14.98
CA ASP A 602 -13.01 -19.90 15.68
C ASP A 602 -14.18 -19.04 16.22
N ASP A 603 -13.90 -17.87 16.79
CA ASP A 603 -14.92 -16.90 17.20
C ASP A 603 -15.74 -16.41 16.00
N TRP A 604 -15.10 -16.12 14.86
CA TRP A 604 -15.78 -15.79 13.61
C TRP A 604 -16.73 -16.90 13.18
N ALA A 605 -16.28 -18.13 13.16
CA ALA A 605 -17.11 -19.27 12.78
C ALA A 605 -18.26 -19.48 13.78
N GLN A 606 -18.00 -19.36 15.06
CA GLN A 606 -19.02 -19.49 16.10
C GLN A 606 -20.15 -18.47 15.90
N TYR A 607 -19.79 -17.21 15.65
CA TYR A 607 -20.79 -16.16 15.45
C TYR A 607 -21.55 -16.34 14.13
N PHE A 608 -20.85 -16.40 12.99
CA PHE A 608 -21.48 -16.37 11.68
C PHE A 608 -22.22 -17.69 11.34
N LEU A 609 -21.74 -18.83 11.83
CA LEU A 609 -22.50 -20.06 11.72
C LEU A 609 -23.83 -19.96 12.49
N ARG A 610 -23.77 -19.49 13.73
CA ARG A 610 -24.97 -19.36 14.57
C ARG A 610 -26.02 -18.41 13.95
N VAL A 611 -25.63 -17.22 13.53
CA VAL A 611 -26.59 -16.24 12.99
C VAL A 611 -27.17 -16.67 11.65
N ASN A 612 -26.42 -17.46 10.88
CA ASN A 612 -26.91 -18.02 9.61
C ASN A 612 -27.65 -19.38 9.79
N GLY A 613 -27.86 -19.81 11.03
CA GLY A 613 -28.69 -20.97 11.35
C GLY A 613 -27.98 -22.31 11.36
N PHE A 614 -26.63 -22.31 11.38
CA PHE A 614 -25.84 -23.53 11.47
C PHE A 614 -25.43 -23.87 12.90
N VAL A 615 -25.13 -25.15 13.13
CA VAL A 615 -24.56 -25.59 14.39
C VAL A 615 -23.05 -25.44 14.34
N TYR A 616 -22.52 -24.66 15.26
CA TYR A 616 -21.07 -24.52 15.41
C TYR A 616 -20.47 -25.75 16.12
N THR A 617 -19.35 -26.23 15.59
CA THR A 617 -18.50 -27.23 16.24
C THR A 617 -17.07 -26.68 16.30
N PRO A 618 -16.43 -26.67 17.47
CA PRO A 618 -15.07 -26.15 17.63
C PRO A 618 -14.09 -26.80 16.64
N ALA A 619 -13.12 -25.99 16.18
CA ALA A 619 -12.05 -26.50 15.34
C ALA A 619 -11.24 -27.58 16.03
N VAL A 620 -10.75 -28.54 15.27
CA VAL A 620 -9.85 -29.60 15.72
C VAL A 620 -8.48 -29.36 15.08
N TYR A 621 -7.46 -29.32 15.91
CA TYR A 621 -6.10 -29.05 15.49
C TYR A 621 -5.27 -30.33 15.45
N ALA A 622 -4.41 -30.44 14.44
CA ALA A 622 -3.35 -31.45 14.41
C ALA A 622 -2.24 -31.08 15.41
N ALA A 623 -1.33 -32.01 15.67
CA ALA A 623 -0.22 -31.81 16.61
C ALA A 623 0.74 -30.67 16.15
N ASP A 624 0.78 -30.34 14.88
CA ASP A 624 1.55 -29.26 14.30
C ASP A 624 0.80 -27.90 14.28
N GLY A 625 -0.42 -27.85 14.83
CA GLY A 625 -1.25 -26.67 14.90
C GLY A 625 -2.11 -26.42 13.66
N THR A 626 -2.05 -27.25 12.61
CA THR A 626 -2.96 -27.15 11.47
C THR A 626 -4.40 -27.49 11.87
N VAL A 627 -5.36 -26.73 11.33
CA VAL A 627 -6.79 -27.08 11.48
C VAL A 627 -7.10 -28.32 10.66
N THR A 628 -7.65 -29.34 11.30
CA THR A 628 -8.07 -30.58 10.65
C THR A 628 -9.59 -30.66 10.46
N THR A 629 -10.33 -29.90 11.27
CA THR A 629 -11.79 -29.78 11.15
C THR A 629 -12.17 -28.41 11.66
N PHE A 630 -12.96 -27.70 10.87
CA PHE A 630 -13.42 -26.36 11.18
C PHE A 630 -14.95 -26.32 11.12
N GLY A 631 -15.58 -26.40 12.28
CA GLY A 631 -17.02 -26.55 12.36
C GLY A 631 -17.51 -27.88 11.81
N VAL A 632 -18.73 -27.91 11.32
CA VAL A 632 -19.29 -29.05 10.59
C VAL A 632 -19.62 -28.59 9.17
N PRO A 633 -18.69 -28.71 8.23
CA PRO A 633 -19.01 -28.43 6.83
C PRO A 633 -20.00 -29.46 6.34
N VAL A 634 -20.94 -29.02 5.51
CA VAL A 634 -21.88 -29.92 4.84
C VAL A 634 -21.19 -30.73 3.75
N SER A 635 -20.04 -30.22 3.26
CA SER A 635 -19.21 -30.86 2.24
C SER A 635 -17.78 -31.08 2.74
N GLU A 636 -17.09 -32.04 2.14
CA GLU A 636 -15.66 -32.17 2.31
C GLU A 636 -14.95 -30.91 1.82
N PRO A 637 -13.83 -30.52 2.44
CA PRO A 637 -13.06 -29.38 1.98
C PRO A 637 -12.70 -29.49 0.49
N VAL A 638 -12.83 -28.41 -0.22
CA VAL A 638 -12.44 -28.35 -1.63
C VAL A 638 -11.06 -27.71 -1.73
N PHE A 639 -10.12 -28.45 -2.32
CA PHE A 639 -8.81 -27.91 -2.67
C PHE A 639 -8.86 -27.28 -4.04
N THR A 640 -8.51 -26.01 -4.12
CA THR A 640 -8.40 -25.29 -5.38
C THR A 640 -6.94 -25.08 -5.71
N VAL A 641 -6.54 -25.53 -6.89
CA VAL A 641 -5.23 -25.26 -7.48
C VAL A 641 -5.24 -23.85 -8.04
N THR A 642 -4.36 -23.00 -7.52
CA THR A 642 -4.14 -21.65 -8.06
C THR A 642 -2.65 -21.45 -8.19
N GLY A 643 -2.17 -21.33 -9.44
CA GLY A 643 -0.74 -21.33 -9.71
C GLY A 643 -0.10 -22.72 -9.59
N PRO A 644 1.21 -22.81 -9.34
CA PRO A 644 1.96 -24.09 -9.34
C PRO A 644 1.66 -24.97 -8.11
N TYR A 645 0.89 -24.49 -7.13
CA TYR A 645 0.63 -25.19 -5.87
C TYR A 645 -0.88 -25.30 -5.59
N ASP A 646 -1.30 -26.39 -4.97
CA ASP A 646 -2.60 -26.48 -4.31
C ASP A 646 -2.57 -25.58 -3.08
N ARG A 647 -3.30 -24.49 -3.14
CA ARG A 647 -3.12 -23.40 -2.18
C ARG A 647 -4.29 -23.18 -1.25
N PHE A 648 -5.51 -23.39 -1.74
CA PHE A 648 -6.71 -23.05 -1.02
C PHE A 648 -7.46 -24.29 -0.53
N GLU A 649 -7.73 -24.32 0.76
CA GLU A 649 -8.56 -25.31 1.42
C GLU A 649 -9.84 -24.63 1.89
N THR A 650 -10.95 -24.86 1.17
CA THR A 650 -12.21 -24.13 1.36
C THR A 650 -13.25 -25.00 2.04
N TYR A 651 -13.88 -24.49 3.08
CA TYR A 651 -14.98 -25.05 3.81
C TYR A 651 -16.24 -24.22 3.54
N THR A 652 -17.36 -24.89 3.20
CA THR A 652 -18.60 -24.22 2.86
C THR A 652 -19.75 -24.81 3.65
N TRP A 653 -20.53 -23.94 4.29
CA TRP A 653 -21.76 -24.32 4.99
C TRP A 653 -22.97 -23.93 4.14
N ILE A 654 -23.77 -24.93 3.79
CA ILE A 654 -24.86 -24.83 2.85
C ILE A 654 -26.16 -25.09 3.61
N ASN A 655 -27.18 -24.25 3.41
CA ASN A 655 -28.48 -24.43 4.05
C ASN A 655 -29.35 -25.50 3.34
N GLY A 656 -30.56 -25.76 3.85
CA GLY A 656 -31.48 -26.74 3.27
C GLY A 656 -32.00 -26.39 1.88
N GLN A 657 -31.68 -25.23 1.32
CA GLN A 657 -32.00 -24.82 -0.04
C GLN A 657 -30.82 -24.97 -1.02
N ASP A 658 -29.76 -25.65 -0.60
CA ASP A 658 -28.49 -25.76 -1.35
C ASP A 658 -27.78 -24.39 -1.56
N ILE A 659 -28.00 -23.40 -0.66
CA ILE A 659 -27.39 -22.06 -0.73
C ILE A 659 -26.21 -22.01 0.22
N PRO A 660 -24.99 -21.66 -0.25
CA PRO A 660 -23.86 -21.41 0.63
C PRO A 660 -24.07 -20.10 1.38
N LEU A 661 -24.01 -20.11 2.72
CA LEU A 661 -24.23 -18.94 3.53
C LEU A 661 -22.99 -18.51 4.33
N VAL A 662 -22.12 -19.47 4.63
CA VAL A 662 -20.86 -19.20 5.33
C VAL A 662 -19.76 -19.97 4.61
N GLN A 663 -18.67 -19.29 4.31
CA GLN A 663 -17.52 -19.90 3.66
C GLN A 663 -16.23 -19.48 4.34
N TYR A 664 -15.31 -20.41 4.51
CA TYR A 664 -13.97 -20.17 5.04
C TYR A 664 -12.93 -20.81 4.15
N THR A 665 -11.86 -20.08 3.86
CA THR A 665 -10.71 -20.63 3.13
C THR A 665 -9.44 -20.45 3.95
N ASN A 666 -8.71 -21.55 4.13
CA ASN A 666 -7.34 -21.52 4.60
C ASN A 666 -6.41 -21.40 3.38
N SER A 667 -5.73 -20.28 3.25
CA SER A 667 -4.74 -20.06 2.19
C SER A 667 -3.39 -20.58 2.65
N LEU A 668 -2.98 -21.72 2.11
CA LEU A 668 -1.75 -22.41 2.50
C LEU A 668 -0.53 -21.59 2.11
N TYR A 669 0.50 -21.63 2.94
CA TYR A 669 1.80 -20.96 2.75
C TYR A 669 1.75 -19.43 2.66
N ARG A 670 0.64 -18.83 2.94
CA ARG A 670 0.45 -17.38 2.94
C ARG A 670 0.49 -16.82 4.36
N PRO A 671 1.32 -15.83 4.64
CA PRO A 671 1.30 -15.08 5.89
C PRO A 671 0.16 -14.05 5.90
N HIS A 672 0.26 -13.03 6.74
CA HIS A 672 -0.69 -11.92 6.82
C HIS A 672 -0.63 -11.04 5.56
N ASN A 673 -1.43 -11.36 4.56
CA ASN A 673 -1.38 -10.78 3.23
C ASN A 673 -2.74 -10.88 2.53
N CYS A 674 -2.83 -10.36 1.30
CA CYS A 674 -3.90 -10.58 0.34
C CYS A 674 -3.27 -10.98 -1.00
N LEU A 675 -3.61 -12.14 -1.51
CA LEU A 675 -3.18 -12.56 -2.84
C LEU A 675 -4.14 -12.03 -3.90
N THR A 676 -3.62 -11.60 -5.04
CA THR A 676 -4.47 -11.23 -6.19
C THR A 676 -5.36 -12.38 -6.63
N SER A 677 -4.91 -13.63 -6.48
CA SER A 677 -5.71 -14.83 -6.75
C SER A 677 -6.87 -15.08 -5.77
N GLU A 678 -6.89 -14.40 -4.63
CA GLU A 678 -8.03 -14.46 -3.70
C GLU A 678 -9.19 -13.57 -4.15
N ILE A 679 -8.92 -12.53 -4.92
CA ILE A 679 -9.93 -11.56 -5.34
C ILE A 679 -11.07 -12.18 -6.15
N PRO A 680 -10.83 -13.01 -7.18
CA PRO A 680 -11.93 -13.71 -7.85
C PRO A 680 -12.73 -14.62 -6.92
N MET A 681 -12.09 -15.25 -5.93
CA MET A 681 -12.78 -16.12 -4.97
C MET A 681 -13.74 -15.33 -4.08
N LEU A 682 -13.33 -14.11 -3.65
CA LEU A 682 -14.20 -13.21 -2.90
C LEU A 682 -15.41 -12.81 -3.75
N TRP A 683 -15.16 -12.44 -5.01
CA TRP A 683 -16.23 -12.08 -5.95
C TRP A 683 -17.16 -13.24 -6.27
N ASP A 684 -16.64 -14.42 -6.57
CA ASP A 684 -17.42 -15.62 -6.86
C ASP A 684 -18.40 -15.99 -5.73
N PHE A 685 -18.06 -15.61 -4.48
CA PHE A 685 -19.00 -15.74 -3.38
C PHE A 685 -20.03 -14.60 -3.37
N LEU A 686 -19.58 -13.35 -3.49
CA LEU A 686 -20.43 -12.17 -3.33
C LEU A 686 -21.50 -12.04 -4.41
N GLU A 687 -21.16 -12.33 -5.67
CA GLU A 687 -22.00 -12.05 -6.84
C GLU A 687 -23.39 -12.69 -6.82
N HIS A 688 -23.56 -13.72 -6.00
CA HIS A 688 -24.78 -14.50 -5.90
C HIS A 688 -25.85 -13.93 -4.98
N TYR A 689 -25.54 -12.84 -4.24
CA TYR A 689 -26.43 -12.30 -3.22
C TYR A 689 -26.94 -10.92 -3.57
N ARG A 690 -28.19 -10.65 -3.20
CA ARG A 690 -28.76 -9.31 -3.14
C ARG A 690 -29.71 -9.19 -1.95
N CYS A 691 -30.04 -7.97 -1.55
CA CYS A 691 -31.01 -7.71 -0.50
C CYS A 691 -32.01 -6.64 -0.92
N GLU A 692 -33.22 -6.74 -0.39
CA GLU A 692 -34.23 -5.69 -0.47
C GLU A 692 -34.32 -4.98 0.87
N ARG A 693 -34.45 -3.65 0.83
CA ARG A 693 -34.57 -2.79 2.01
C ARG A 693 -35.89 -2.05 2.01
N ASP A 694 -36.38 -1.71 3.18
CA ASP A 694 -37.50 -0.78 3.34
C ASP A 694 -37.04 0.67 3.26
N GLU A 695 -37.99 1.60 3.49
CA GLU A 695 -37.75 3.04 3.46
C GLU A 695 -36.79 3.51 4.59
N ASP A 696 -36.66 2.73 5.66
CA ASP A 696 -35.77 2.99 6.77
C ASP A 696 -34.38 2.35 6.59
N GLY A 697 -34.13 1.68 5.46
CA GLY A 697 -32.87 1.00 5.12
C GLY A 697 -32.72 -0.39 5.72
N ALA A 698 -33.69 -0.92 6.44
CA ALA A 698 -33.63 -2.25 7.02
C ALA A 698 -33.84 -3.32 5.96
N VAL A 699 -33.03 -4.39 5.98
CA VAL A 699 -33.19 -5.52 5.06
C VAL A 699 -34.44 -6.30 5.39
N THR A 700 -35.35 -6.36 4.41
CA THR A 700 -36.61 -7.12 4.48
C THR A 700 -36.52 -8.51 3.86
N ALA A 701 -35.61 -8.68 2.92
CA ALA A 701 -35.37 -9.96 2.25
C ALA A 701 -33.94 -10.05 1.71
N ARG A 702 -33.38 -11.26 1.69
CA ARG A 702 -32.13 -11.58 0.99
C ARG A 702 -32.39 -12.68 -0.03
N TYR A 703 -31.79 -12.57 -1.18
CA TYR A 703 -31.96 -13.49 -2.28
C TYR A 703 -30.62 -14.06 -2.72
N TYR A 704 -30.66 -15.28 -3.21
CA TYR A 704 -29.55 -15.95 -3.85
C TYR A 704 -29.91 -16.29 -5.32
N SER A 705 -28.93 -16.14 -6.20
CA SER A 705 -29.05 -16.57 -7.58
C SER A 705 -27.82 -17.38 -7.99
N ALA A 706 -28.01 -18.61 -8.41
CA ALA A 706 -26.90 -19.46 -8.86
C ALA A 706 -26.22 -18.92 -10.13
N SER A 707 -26.93 -18.12 -10.93
CA SER A 707 -26.41 -17.48 -12.15
C SER A 707 -25.95 -16.01 -11.93
N ALA A 708 -25.77 -15.57 -10.70
CA ALA A 708 -25.39 -14.20 -10.37
C ALA A 708 -26.34 -13.16 -11.00
N PHE A 709 -27.66 -13.41 -10.95
CA PHE A 709 -28.72 -12.55 -11.48
C PHE A 709 -28.72 -12.36 -13.02
N LYS A 710 -27.97 -13.17 -13.73
CA LYS A 710 -27.97 -13.17 -15.21
C LYS A 710 -29.21 -13.90 -15.82
N ARG A 711 -30.01 -14.54 -14.96
CA ARG A 711 -31.25 -15.24 -15.27
C ARG A 711 -32.28 -14.97 -14.18
N ASP A 712 -33.54 -15.24 -14.46
CA ASP A 712 -34.63 -15.16 -13.46
C ASP A 712 -34.68 -16.44 -12.61
N ASP A 713 -33.61 -16.67 -11.82
CA ASP A 713 -33.39 -17.83 -10.96
C ASP A 713 -33.24 -17.50 -9.48
N GLN A 714 -33.58 -16.28 -9.07
CA GLN A 714 -33.43 -15.85 -7.69
C GLN A 714 -34.34 -16.62 -6.72
N VAL A 715 -33.78 -16.98 -5.59
CA VAL A 715 -34.44 -17.68 -4.50
C VAL A 715 -34.38 -16.88 -3.23
N LEU A 716 -35.50 -16.70 -2.54
CA LEU A 716 -35.52 -16.09 -1.20
C LEU A 716 -34.79 -16.99 -0.20
N ILE A 717 -33.79 -16.45 0.47
CA ILE A 717 -32.98 -17.18 1.45
C ILE A 717 -33.78 -17.41 2.73
N GLN A 718 -33.83 -18.66 3.17
CA GLN A 718 -34.42 -19.07 4.45
C GLN A 718 -33.29 -19.42 5.40
N PHE A 719 -32.97 -18.48 6.30
CA PHE A 719 -31.96 -18.69 7.32
C PHE A 719 -32.49 -19.64 8.42
N GLY A 720 -31.64 -20.56 8.83
CA GLY A 720 -32.01 -21.56 9.86
C GLY A 720 -32.92 -22.70 9.38
N ALA A 721 -33.10 -22.89 8.06
CA ALA A 721 -33.87 -23.96 7.50
C ALA A 721 -33.03 -25.23 7.22
#